data_835e931af3cb46398ec784a2c7f5dcf8
#
_entry.id   835e931af3cb46398ec784a2c7f5dcf8
#
_cell.length_a   1.000
_cell.length_b   1.000
_cell.length_c   1.000
_cell.angle_alpha   90.00
_cell.angle_beta   90.00
_cell.angle_gamma   90.00
#
_symmetry.space_group_name_H-M   'P 1'
#
loop_
_entity.id
_entity.type
_entity.pdbx_description
1 polymer ?
#
loop_
_entity_poly.entity_id
_entity_poly.type
_entity_poly.pdbx_seq_one_letter_code
_entity_poly.pdbx_strand_id
1 'polypeptide(L)'
;MIKLDPINTNLESVFTDDEEGDAGSPTWALGDILQSLEEPDKSPLFYVSKANELVQLLQRNPLLKHELVLSVFGRRVQTLLLHPAKEVVAAGYRTARYAISNLESFKTIINLRTDALVVKSLAKDSKYNVEREQAIKFIRAYFNVPDGVTQLSLGVVCALVAVAEHVEDRLHVIALETLSELLIFDPHKVSAAGGIRILAETLANGPYELADSIATAFMYLLDKPDTRKYVWPGHDLDVVLSTFTELQEKDHIDEPKLKSCARVISVLLKSWSGLFYMCMYNFRSLRSLVECLRMPLPGLRDIMMDLFFDIFQIKSPAWSAPFLAGRRLTTFVANSVDASPKAFGSAIKRRKLTDQYASLLLAIFIEADLLVFLARIIEENMDVKNCRKATLLLSEIISLAAKILPQRYAIRTQVLGPLFSSAARFDTLDRFPASSAIFQIDKITKNLYRSRPDLALQVRGEPHREPKRSEMKKMRLGLHLDDTYFRNLLLETNVLSTKNYTKWNWDTLIQLMQGPLLNPKRLDEAIRATKFMKRLMSFYRPFKYRFSEIRRTSASQRYVIAGSVLFKTLLANPEGVKYLMGNKLLRQVAECLAQLDPMSGITSAEPLFSKYRLETTLSYGYFTLLGTLSSDPNGLTMIERWRMFNMFYHLSELNTRKDLIMALVSSLDYHLEGHTRIILAKVLVTGEKDVRMFTTSHLAKLIDFEDINMRNWAIELLVEQLYDVDPDVCKLAIKVLGDACEDGPTLDYIVKCLPDLEHLSDLTAPLLLRFLSTSEGFRFLQDLNYIEREMDEWFTCGNEAYVHVVELELARTFLIGDSMHQPHRSAPIPPHFYRELVRSREGIALLRQKDHVRHFTDFIKEHSQEKQDPAILRKLKACIWAVSNIGSLEFGVPFLEETNIVETIVDIANYSQVWSLKGTAFFALGLIASTAEGLEIADEYRWETAVSVIGEPLGLCLPADLGEFLIVPEWKSDGILRPSRRGVYVADSEAHLKQILIAQTENSSFDAA
;
A
#
# COMPACT_ATOMS: atom_id res chain seq x y z
N MET A 1 1.84 17.87 -4.32
CA MET A 1 2.09 18.55 -3.02
C MET A 1 1.79 17.55 -1.92
N ILE A 2 2.80 16.86 -1.40
CA ILE A 2 2.66 16.06 -0.19
C ILE A 2 2.67 17.07 0.95
N LYS A 3 1.51 17.34 1.55
CA LYS A 3 1.48 17.94 2.88
C LYS A 3 2.02 16.88 3.82
N LEU A 4 3.31 16.98 4.15
CA LEU A 4 3.84 16.29 5.31
C LEU A 4 3.16 16.91 6.53
N ASP A 5 2.46 16.09 7.29
CA ASP A 5 1.90 16.48 8.56
C ASP A 5 3.02 17.08 9.43
N PRO A 6 2.78 18.18 10.11
CA PRO A 6 3.78 18.74 11.01
C PRO A 6 4.08 17.68 12.07
N ILE A 7 5.36 17.39 12.27
CA ILE A 7 5.85 16.55 13.35
C ILE A 7 5.23 17.06 14.65
N ASN A 8 4.29 16.28 15.16
CA ASN A 8 3.56 16.54 16.39
C ASN A 8 4.53 16.29 17.54
N THR A 9 5.28 17.31 17.92
CA THR A 9 5.94 17.30 19.23
C THR A 9 4.87 17.55 20.27
N ASN A 10 4.29 16.46 20.77
CA ASN A 10 3.47 16.47 21.96
C ASN A 10 4.28 17.03 23.12
N LEU A 11 4.07 18.30 23.40
CA LEU A 11 4.25 18.92 24.70
C LEU A 11 2.88 19.49 25.13
N GLU A 12 1.91 18.58 25.28
CA GLU A 12 0.77 18.82 26.13
C GLU A 12 1.22 18.53 27.58
N SER A 13 1.59 19.55 28.26
CA SER A 13 1.62 19.55 29.71
C SER A 13 0.84 20.73 30.22
N VAL A 14 -0.30 20.41 30.76
CA VAL A 14 -0.92 21.06 31.92
C VAL A 14 -0.94 22.58 31.85
N PHE A 15 -2.03 23.13 31.36
CA PHE A 15 -2.48 24.45 31.81
C PHE A 15 -3.88 24.32 32.41
N THR A 16 -3.92 24.42 33.71
CA THR A 16 -5.11 24.76 34.49
C THR A 16 -5.63 26.11 34.02
N ASP A 17 -6.92 26.16 33.70
CA ASP A 17 -7.70 27.38 33.65
C ASP A 17 -7.67 28.00 35.08
N ASP A 18 -7.09 29.15 35.17
CA ASP A 18 -7.43 30.19 36.17
C ASP A 18 -6.44 31.34 35.96
N GLU A 19 -6.91 32.42 35.35
CA GLU A 19 -6.66 33.84 35.68
C GLU A 19 -7.20 34.70 34.52
N GLU A 20 -8.48 35.07 34.63
CA GLU A 20 -8.99 36.32 34.04
C GLU A 20 -8.34 37.47 34.80
N GLY A 21 -7.18 37.91 34.33
CA GLY A 21 -6.45 39.11 34.80
C GLY A 21 -6.06 39.97 33.62
N ASP A 22 -6.74 41.11 33.46
CA ASP A 22 -6.37 42.32 32.74
C ASP A 22 -5.62 42.10 31.37
N ALA A 23 -6.35 41.59 30.39
CA ALA A 23 -5.83 41.43 29.02
C ALA A 23 -5.76 42.82 28.35
N GLY A 24 -4.66 43.54 28.50
CA GLY A 24 -4.30 44.64 27.61
C GLY A 24 -4.41 44.22 26.16
N SER A 25 -4.86 45.12 25.28
CA SER A 25 -4.98 44.88 23.83
C SER A 25 -3.75 44.13 23.30
N PRO A 26 -3.89 43.05 22.51
CA PRO A 26 -2.75 42.34 21.95
C PRO A 26 -1.76 43.23 21.20
N THR A 27 -2.25 44.31 20.62
CA THR A 27 -1.45 45.34 19.93
C THR A 27 -0.59 46.13 20.89
N TRP A 28 -1.11 46.39 22.11
CA TRP A 28 -0.33 47.08 23.16
C TRP A 28 0.78 46.17 23.70
N ALA A 29 0.49 44.90 23.94
CA ALA A 29 1.50 43.93 24.36
C ALA A 29 2.60 43.78 23.30
N LEU A 30 2.25 43.79 22.00
CA LEU A 30 3.20 43.83 20.91
C LEU A 30 4.12 45.05 21.00
N GLY A 31 3.57 46.24 21.20
CA GLY A 31 4.33 47.48 21.35
C GLY A 31 5.32 47.45 22.51
N ASP A 32 4.89 46.97 23.68
CA ASP A 32 5.72 46.83 24.88
C ASP A 32 6.89 45.87 24.68
N ILE A 33 6.63 44.70 24.06
CA ILE A 33 7.69 43.74 23.74
C ILE A 33 8.68 44.31 22.74
N LEU A 34 8.22 45.01 21.70
CA LEU A 34 9.08 45.64 20.70
C LEU A 34 9.92 46.76 21.29
N GLN A 35 9.41 47.55 22.23
CA GLN A 35 10.14 48.57 22.97
C GLN A 35 11.19 47.94 23.90
N SER A 36 10.86 46.89 24.61
CA SER A 36 11.76 46.12 25.46
C SER A 36 12.96 45.56 24.70
N LEU A 37 12.77 45.17 23.41
CA LEU A 37 13.85 44.69 22.55
C LEU A 37 14.83 45.78 22.08
N GLU A 38 14.49 47.06 22.22
CA GLU A 38 15.39 48.19 21.91
C GLU A 38 16.31 48.58 23.07
N GLU A 39 16.02 48.15 24.29
CA GLU A 39 16.84 48.49 25.44
C GLU A 39 18.26 47.93 25.28
N PRO A 40 19.31 48.79 25.29
CA PRO A 40 20.68 48.36 25.15
C PRO A 40 21.19 47.67 26.42
N ASP A 41 22.23 46.82 26.28
CA ASP A 41 23.04 46.25 27.36
C ASP A 41 22.28 45.37 28.36
N LYS A 42 21.20 44.76 27.97
CA LYS A 42 20.49 43.72 28.74
C LYS A 42 21.17 42.35 28.61
N SER A 43 20.88 41.48 29.55
CA SER A 43 21.40 40.10 29.52
C SER A 43 20.89 39.30 28.31
N PRO A 44 21.66 38.37 27.74
CA PRO A 44 21.20 37.51 26.65
C PRO A 44 19.89 36.78 26.96
N LEU A 45 19.69 36.35 28.20
CA LEU A 45 18.44 35.69 28.65
C LEU A 45 17.23 36.61 28.54
N PHE A 46 17.39 37.89 28.79
CA PHE A 46 16.32 38.88 28.65
C PHE A 46 15.82 38.97 27.19
N TYR A 47 16.75 39.10 26.25
CA TYR A 47 16.39 39.16 24.81
C TYR A 47 15.74 37.87 24.34
N VAL A 48 16.22 36.71 24.79
CA VAL A 48 15.62 35.40 24.46
C VAL A 48 14.21 35.28 25.04
N SER A 49 13.99 35.76 26.30
CA SER A 49 12.66 35.74 26.91
C SER A 49 11.68 36.61 26.12
N LYS A 50 12.06 37.84 25.82
CA LYS A 50 11.21 38.78 25.07
C LYS A 50 10.95 38.33 23.63
N ALA A 51 11.93 37.71 22.96
CA ALA A 51 11.75 37.13 21.65
C ALA A 51 10.78 35.93 21.68
N ASN A 52 10.80 35.11 22.75
CA ASN A 52 9.88 34.02 22.94
C ASN A 52 8.45 34.51 23.25
N GLU A 53 8.31 35.54 24.09
CA GLU A 53 7.01 36.18 24.36
C GLU A 53 6.40 36.73 23.05
N LEU A 54 7.23 37.36 22.18
CA LEU A 54 6.78 37.82 20.88
C LEU A 54 6.30 36.67 19.97
N VAL A 55 7.05 35.57 19.92
CA VAL A 55 6.65 34.39 19.14
C VAL A 55 5.33 33.80 19.65
N GLN A 56 5.16 33.68 20.97
CA GLN A 56 3.91 33.21 21.57
C GLN A 56 2.73 34.14 21.25
N LEU A 57 2.93 35.43 21.32
CA LEU A 57 1.92 36.45 20.97
C LEU A 57 1.46 36.27 19.49
N LEU A 58 2.43 36.13 18.56
CA LEU A 58 2.16 35.95 17.13
C LEU A 58 1.52 34.59 16.82
N GLN A 59 1.76 33.58 17.64
CA GLN A 59 1.08 32.27 17.52
C GLN A 59 -0.36 32.33 17.99
N ARG A 60 -0.61 32.99 19.15
CA ARG A 60 -1.97 33.11 19.69
C ARG A 60 -2.85 34.05 18.85
N ASN A 61 -2.28 35.06 18.24
CA ASN A 61 -2.96 36.08 17.46
C ASN A 61 -2.37 36.20 16.04
N PRO A 62 -2.70 35.29 15.11
CA PRO A 62 -2.12 35.31 13.75
C PRO A 62 -2.37 36.60 12.96
N LEU A 63 -3.47 37.30 13.24
CA LEU A 63 -3.80 38.58 12.57
C LEU A 63 -2.80 39.70 12.85
N LEU A 64 -2.14 39.69 14.02
CA LEU A 64 -1.11 40.66 14.34
C LEU A 64 0.10 40.65 13.39
N LYS A 65 0.32 39.58 12.70
CA LYS A 65 1.39 39.50 11.67
C LYS A 65 1.19 40.49 10.55
N HIS A 66 -0.05 40.85 10.22
CA HIS A 66 -0.39 41.83 9.20
C HIS A 66 -0.29 43.27 9.69
N GLU A 67 -0.35 43.48 11.01
CA GLU A 67 -0.22 44.80 11.65
C GLU A 67 1.24 45.16 11.96
N LEU A 68 2.19 44.22 11.81
CA LEU A 68 3.61 44.47 12.05
C LEU A 68 4.14 45.54 11.10
N VAL A 69 4.48 46.71 11.65
CA VAL A 69 5.18 47.75 10.93
C VAL A 69 6.62 47.32 10.69
N LEU A 70 6.87 46.83 9.49
CA LEU A 70 8.09 46.11 9.14
C LEU A 70 9.36 46.96 9.29
N SER A 71 9.29 48.30 9.12
CA SER A 71 10.42 49.19 9.37
C SER A 71 10.88 49.23 10.84
N VAL A 72 9.92 49.10 11.75
CA VAL A 72 10.18 49.09 13.21
C VAL A 72 10.57 47.68 13.66
N PHE A 73 9.79 46.68 13.30
CA PHE A 73 10.03 45.27 13.62
C PHE A 73 11.35 44.76 13.02
N GLY A 74 11.62 45.07 11.76
CA GLY A 74 12.81 44.61 11.05
C GLY A 74 14.12 45.06 11.72
N ARG A 75 14.23 46.29 12.21
CA ARG A 75 15.40 46.72 12.95
C ARG A 75 15.66 45.91 14.21
N ARG A 76 14.60 45.54 14.96
CA ARG A 76 14.72 44.71 16.16
C ARG A 76 15.16 43.29 15.86
N VAL A 77 14.63 42.71 14.82
CA VAL A 77 15.10 41.42 14.34
C VAL A 77 16.57 41.49 13.92
N GLN A 78 16.97 42.54 13.21
CA GLN A 78 18.36 42.74 12.80
C GLN A 78 19.29 42.86 14.03
N THR A 79 18.87 43.59 15.05
CA THR A 79 19.63 43.72 16.32
C THR A 79 19.81 42.36 16.99
N LEU A 80 18.75 41.53 17.05
CA LEU A 80 18.85 40.18 17.59
C LEU A 80 19.80 39.30 16.76
N LEU A 81 19.76 39.41 15.43
CA LEU A 81 20.60 38.58 14.53
C LEU A 81 22.08 39.01 14.53
N LEU A 82 22.39 40.26 14.90
CA LEU A 82 23.74 40.76 15.01
C LEU A 82 24.36 40.60 16.42
N HIS A 83 23.60 40.09 17.37
CA HIS A 83 24.04 39.90 18.75
C HIS A 83 25.19 38.88 18.87
N PRO A 84 26.18 39.08 19.78
CA PRO A 84 27.31 38.16 19.93
C PRO A 84 26.90 36.77 20.52
N ALA A 85 25.83 36.72 21.30
CA ALA A 85 25.36 35.45 21.91
C ALA A 85 24.54 34.61 20.95
N LYS A 86 24.92 33.39 20.75
CA LYS A 86 24.26 32.41 19.82
C LYS A 86 22.78 32.15 20.14
N GLU A 87 22.41 32.19 21.42
CA GLU A 87 21.04 31.98 21.87
C GLU A 87 20.12 33.12 21.42
N VAL A 88 20.64 34.36 21.43
CA VAL A 88 19.91 35.53 20.98
C VAL A 88 19.73 35.54 19.46
N VAL A 89 20.79 35.17 18.72
CA VAL A 89 20.71 35.05 17.26
C VAL A 89 19.73 33.95 16.88
N ALA A 90 19.74 32.84 17.58
CA ALA A 90 18.77 31.75 17.37
C ALA A 90 17.32 32.18 17.62
N ALA A 91 17.10 33.00 18.68
CA ALA A 91 15.78 33.58 18.94
C ALA A 91 15.38 34.58 17.85
N GLY A 92 16.34 35.36 17.31
CA GLY A 92 16.13 36.26 16.19
C GLY A 92 15.64 35.56 14.92
N TYR A 93 16.25 34.42 14.51
CA TYR A 93 15.76 33.61 13.38
C TYR A 93 14.37 33.05 13.65
N ARG A 94 14.11 32.60 14.88
CA ARG A 94 12.79 32.11 15.27
C ARG A 94 11.74 33.20 15.13
N THR A 95 12.01 34.40 15.66
CA THR A 95 11.09 35.52 15.57
C THR A 95 10.85 35.95 14.12
N ALA A 96 11.91 36.00 13.29
CA ALA A 96 11.81 36.32 11.88
C ALA A 96 10.90 35.31 11.15
N ARG A 97 11.07 34.04 11.42
CA ARG A 97 10.25 32.96 10.81
C ARG A 97 8.77 33.07 11.15
N TYR A 98 8.44 33.34 12.40
CA TYR A 98 7.05 33.46 12.82
C TYR A 98 6.38 34.77 12.41
N ALA A 99 7.13 35.82 12.09
CA ALA A 99 6.61 37.07 11.59
C ALA A 99 6.24 37.03 10.10
N ILE A 100 6.71 36.05 9.33
CA ILE A 100 6.40 35.91 7.92
C ILE A 100 4.93 35.55 7.74
N SER A 101 4.18 36.39 7.00
CA SER A 101 2.78 36.14 6.64
C SER A 101 2.57 36.04 5.13
N ASN A 102 3.27 36.81 4.35
CA ASN A 102 3.15 36.94 2.90
C ASN A 102 4.50 37.29 2.24
N LEU A 103 4.52 37.36 0.91
CA LEU A 103 5.74 37.66 0.14
C LEU A 103 6.29 39.05 0.44
N GLU A 104 5.47 40.04 0.78
CA GLU A 104 5.92 41.40 1.10
C GLU A 104 6.65 41.48 2.45
N SER A 105 6.07 40.85 3.49
CA SER A 105 6.71 40.72 4.79
C SER A 105 8.05 39.99 4.67
N PHE A 106 8.08 38.98 3.80
CA PHE A 106 9.27 38.21 3.52
C PHE A 106 10.37 39.03 2.83
N LYS A 107 10.04 39.77 1.75
CA LYS A 107 10.99 40.68 1.06
C LYS A 107 11.58 41.72 2.01
N THR A 108 10.77 42.23 2.91
CA THR A 108 11.26 43.21 3.90
C THR A 108 12.28 42.62 4.86
N ILE A 109 12.08 41.38 5.31
CA ILE A 109 13.05 40.66 6.15
C ILE A 109 14.35 40.39 5.35
N ILE A 110 14.25 40.04 4.07
CA ILE A 110 15.42 39.82 3.20
C ILE A 110 16.19 41.13 3.01
N ASN A 111 15.52 42.28 2.82
CA ASN A 111 16.14 43.57 2.66
C ASN A 111 16.99 44.00 3.87
N LEU A 112 16.82 43.35 5.05
CA LEU A 112 17.72 43.53 6.20
C LEU A 112 19.05 42.77 6.06
N ARG A 113 19.37 42.24 4.87
CA ARG A 113 20.53 41.39 4.59
C ARG A 113 20.55 40.10 5.42
N THR A 114 19.36 39.55 5.73
CA THR A 114 19.26 38.30 6.48
C THR A 114 19.95 37.14 5.79
N ASP A 115 20.02 37.12 4.47
CA ASP A 115 20.75 36.13 3.67
C ASP A 115 22.23 36.08 4.04
N ALA A 116 22.90 37.20 4.11
CA ALA A 116 24.30 37.28 4.52
C ALA A 116 24.50 36.83 5.97
N LEU A 117 23.54 37.12 6.86
CA LEU A 117 23.57 36.66 8.25
C LEU A 117 23.36 35.16 8.35
N VAL A 118 22.50 34.57 7.53
CA VAL A 118 22.31 33.11 7.43
C VAL A 118 23.61 32.42 6.97
N VAL A 119 24.24 32.93 5.91
CA VAL A 119 25.54 32.42 5.44
C VAL A 119 26.59 32.50 6.56
N LYS A 120 26.67 33.63 7.27
CA LYS A 120 27.58 33.83 8.40
C LYS A 120 27.29 32.83 9.53
N SER A 121 26.04 32.58 9.84
CA SER A 121 25.65 31.62 10.89
C SER A 121 25.97 30.18 10.51
N LEU A 122 25.70 29.76 9.26
CA LEU A 122 26.03 28.43 8.79
C LEU A 122 27.52 28.15 8.69
N ALA A 123 28.35 29.17 8.44
CA ALA A 123 29.78 29.04 8.37
C ALA A 123 30.48 28.95 9.75
N LYS A 124 29.72 29.04 10.85
CA LYS A 124 30.28 28.90 12.21
C LYS A 124 30.50 27.44 12.62
N ASP A 125 31.39 27.24 13.59
CA ASP A 125 31.69 25.91 14.15
C ASP A 125 30.51 25.26 14.86
N SER A 126 30.62 23.97 15.13
CA SER A 126 29.62 23.15 15.85
C SER A 126 29.23 23.69 17.23
N LYS A 127 30.06 24.54 17.85
CA LYS A 127 29.73 25.23 19.12
C LYS A 127 28.52 26.14 19.01
N TYR A 128 28.18 26.55 17.79
CA TYR A 128 27.04 27.41 17.46
C TYR A 128 25.85 26.67 16.87
N ASN A 129 25.73 25.34 17.08
CA ASN A 129 24.69 24.52 16.46
C ASN A 129 23.26 25.01 16.72
N VAL A 130 22.97 25.65 17.88
CA VAL A 130 21.65 26.20 18.17
C VAL A 130 21.29 27.33 17.19
N GLU A 131 22.25 28.20 16.88
CA GLU A 131 22.10 29.27 15.91
C GLU A 131 21.97 28.70 14.48
N ARG A 132 22.88 27.81 14.10
CA ARG A 132 22.90 27.13 12.79
C ARG A 132 21.62 26.40 12.49
N GLU A 133 21.08 25.66 13.46
CA GLU A 133 19.82 24.96 13.34
C GLU A 133 18.63 25.90 13.07
N GLN A 134 18.57 27.03 13.79
CA GLN A 134 17.50 27.99 13.56
C GLN A 134 17.68 28.73 12.22
N ALA A 135 18.90 28.92 11.74
CA ALA A 135 19.17 29.44 10.40
C ALA A 135 18.63 28.48 9.32
N ILE A 136 18.84 27.15 9.43
CA ILE A 136 18.24 26.16 8.50
C ILE A 136 16.73 26.19 8.59
N LYS A 137 16.15 26.24 9.81
CA LYS A 137 14.68 26.34 9.98
C LYS A 137 14.13 27.64 9.36
N PHE A 138 14.90 28.71 9.36
CA PHE A 138 14.53 29.94 8.66
C PHE A 138 14.58 29.77 7.14
N ILE A 139 15.60 29.07 6.58
CA ILE A 139 15.62 28.70 5.15
C ILE A 139 14.38 27.88 4.78
N ARG A 140 13.97 26.93 5.59
CA ARG A 140 12.76 26.14 5.34
C ARG A 140 11.48 26.98 5.35
N ALA A 141 11.45 28.12 5.99
CA ALA A 141 10.31 29.05 5.93
C ALA A 141 10.07 29.63 4.54
N TYR A 142 11.08 29.64 3.66
CA TYR A 142 10.95 30.04 2.25
C TYR A 142 10.00 29.11 1.48
N PHE A 143 9.90 27.84 1.84
CA PHE A 143 9.04 26.88 1.17
C PHE A 143 7.54 27.06 1.48
N ASN A 144 7.22 27.70 2.61
CA ASN A 144 5.86 27.93 3.06
C ASN A 144 5.19 29.16 2.42
N VAL A 145 5.98 30.02 1.79
CA VAL A 145 5.50 31.26 1.17
C VAL A 145 5.41 31.04 -0.34
N PRO A 146 4.27 31.29 -0.99
CA PRO A 146 4.19 31.27 -2.45
C PRO A 146 5.28 32.16 -3.06
N ASP A 147 6.02 31.64 -4.03
CA ASP A 147 7.17 32.30 -4.66
C ASP A 147 8.31 32.71 -3.72
N GLY A 148 8.28 32.28 -2.46
CA GLY A 148 9.33 32.59 -1.47
C GLY A 148 10.71 32.08 -1.90
N VAL A 149 10.78 30.89 -2.47
CA VAL A 149 12.04 30.27 -2.91
C VAL A 149 12.75 31.07 -4.01
N THR A 150 12.02 31.83 -4.82
CA THR A 150 12.63 32.72 -5.84
C THR A 150 13.51 33.77 -5.22
N GLN A 151 13.22 34.21 -3.99
CA GLN A 151 13.96 35.22 -3.23
C GLN A 151 15.21 34.66 -2.54
N LEU A 152 15.39 33.31 -2.51
CA LEU A 152 16.55 32.70 -1.87
C LEU A 152 17.82 32.99 -2.65
N SER A 153 18.84 33.59 -2.00
CA SER A 153 20.10 33.87 -2.66
C SER A 153 20.94 32.59 -2.90
N LEU A 154 21.73 32.60 -3.99
CA LEU A 154 22.65 31.50 -4.30
C LEU A 154 23.66 31.29 -3.16
N GLY A 155 24.11 32.35 -2.48
CA GLY A 155 25.04 32.28 -1.35
C GLY A 155 24.50 31.43 -0.19
N VAL A 156 23.20 31.51 0.11
CA VAL A 156 22.56 30.68 1.14
C VAL A 156 22.53 29.21 0.71
N VAL A 157 22.25 28.94 -0.58
CA VAL A 157 22.25 27.57 -1.10
C VAL A 157 23.66 26.97 -1.05
N CYS A 158 24.70 27.74 -1.43
CA CYS A 158 26.11 27.32 -1.32
C CYS A 158 26.50 27.02 0.13
N ALA A 159 26.06 27.85 1.09
CA ALA A 159 26.32 27.60 2.50
C ALA A 159 25.62 26.33 3.01
N LEU A 160 24.40 26.07 2.53
CA LEU A 160 23.66 24.82 2.85
C LEU A 160 24.35 23.61 2.25
N VAL A 161 24.83 23.70 1.01
CA VAL A 161 25.62 22.65 0.33
C VAL A 161 26.92 22.37 1.11
N ALA A 162 27.61 23.41 1.59
CA ALA A 162 28.82 23.22 2.40
C ALA A 162 28.54 22.45 3.72
N VAL A 163 27.41 22.72 4.38
CA VAL A 163 26.98 21.94 5.57
C VAL A 163 26.65 20.51 5.19
N ALA A 164 26.02 20.28 4.05
CA ALA A 164 25.66 18.96 3.55
C ALA A 164 26.87 18.13 3.09
N GLU A 165 28.01 18.72 2.74
CA GLU A 165 29.24 17.98 2.39
C GLU A 165 29.93 17.36 3.60
N HIS A 166 29.73 17.91 4.79
CA HIS A 166 30.40 17.43 6.00
C HIS A 166 29.57 16.35 6.71
N VAL A 167 29.86 15.10 6.45
CA VAL A 167 29.17 13.92 7.02
C VAL A 167 29.17 13.91 8.55
N GLU A 168 30.25 14.43 9.18
CA GLU A 168 30.36 14.49 10.65
C GLU A 168 29.60 15.66 11.28
N ASP A 169 29.05 16.59 10.47
CA ASP A 169 28.28 17.71 11.00
C ASP A 169 26.91 17.22 11.50
N ARG A 170 26.54 17.60 12.72
CA ARG A 170 25.23 17.27 13.30
C ARG A 170 24.05 17.72 12.43
N LEU A 171 24.22 18.76 11.62
CA LEU A 171 23.18 19.30 10.75
C LEU A 171 23.21 18.76 9.33
N HIS A 172 24.11 17.78 9.03
CA HIS A 172 24.27 17.16 7.74
C HIS A 172 22.92 16.62 7.17
N VAL A 173 22.21 15.82 7.97
CA VAL A 173 20.95 15.19 7.56
C VAL A 173 19.87 16.23 7.21
N ILE A 174 19.69 17.23 8.06
CA ILE A 174 18.68 18.29 7.83
C ILE A 174 19.06 19.21 6.65
N ALA A 175 20.35 19.39 6.41
CA ALA A 175 20.83 20.12 5.24
C ALA A 175 20.53 19.36 3.94
N LEU A 176 20.78 18.05 3.89
CA LEU A 176 20.44 17.19 2.75
C LEU A 176 18.93 17.15 2.50
N GLU A 177 18.12 17.02 3.56
CA GLU A 177 16.66 17.06 3.45
C GLU A 177 16.19 18.40 2.87
N THR A 178 16.73 19.50 3.37
CA THR A 178 16.40 20.85 2.87
C THR A 178 16.85 21.05 1.42
N LEU A 179 18.01 20.50 1.03
CA LEU A 179 18.47 20.53 -0.37
C LEU A 179 17.61 19.68 -1.30
N SER A 180 17.14 18.53 -0.83
CA SER A 180 16.25 17.67 -1.65
C SER A 180 14.89 18.33 -1.88
N GLU A 181 14.34 19.02 -0.90
CA GLU A 181 13.13 19.83 -1.06
C GLU A 181 13.39 21.02 -2.01
N LEU A 182 14.50 21.74 -1.82
CA LEU A 182 14.88 22.88 -2.67
C LEU A 182 15.09 22.46 -4.14
N LEU A 183 15.58 21.25 -4.38
CA LEU A 183 15.76 20.69 -5.72
C LEU A 183 14.44 20.64 -6.52
N ILE A 184 13.32 20.42 -5.83
CA ILE A 184 12.00 20.39 -6.46
C ILE A 184 11.53 21.80 -6.83
N PHE A 185 11.83 22.80 -5.98
CA PHE A 185 11.37 24.18 -6.16
C PHE A 185 12.25 24.98 -7.13
N ASP A 186 13.58 24.90 -6.97
CA ASP A 186 14.54 25.64 -7.79
C ASP A 186 15.78 24.79 -8.12
N PRO A 187 15.69 23.91 -9.11
CA PRO A 187 16.79 23.05 -9.53
C PRO A 187 17.99 23.82 -10.06
N HIS A 188 17.77 25.02 -10.61
CA HIS A 188 18.84 25.88 -11.13
C HIS A 188 19.81 26.29 -10.02
N LYS A 189 19.31 26.84 -8.91
CA LYS A 189 20.17 27.27 -7.79
C LYS A 189 20.90 26.11 -7.13
N VAL A 190 20.22 24.93 -6.97
CA VAL A 190 20.85 23.73 -6.41
C VAL A 190 21.95 23.21 -7.34
N SER A 191 21.72 23.21 -8.65
CA SER A 191 22.73 22.82 -9.64
C SER A 191 23.92 23.77 -9.63
N ALA A 192 23.67 25.10 -9.65
CA ALA A 192 24.70 26.10 -9.60
C ALA A 192 25.57 26.06 -8.32
N ALA A 193 24.97 25.67 -7.19
CA ALA A 193 25.68 25.46 -5.93
C ALA A 193 26.41 24.12 -5.83
N GLY A 194 26.27 23.21 -6.80
CA GLY A 194 26.86 21.87 -6.77
C GLY A 194 26.08 20.85 -5.92
N GLY A 195 24.87 21.16 -5.46
CA GLY A 195 24.06 20.33 -4.59
C GLY A 195 23.61 19.01 -5.22
N ILE A 196 23.41 18.98 -6.56
CA ILE A 196 23.02 17.77 -7.26
C ILE A 196 24.05 16.65 -7.10
N ARG A 197 25.34 16.97 -7.17
CA ARG A 197 26.42 15.98 -6.97
C ARG A 197 26.34 15.37 -5.57
N ILE A 198 26.17 16.21 -4.54
CA ILE A 198 26.12 15.73 -3.16
C ILE A 198 24.90 14.84 -2.92
N LEU A 199 23.74 15.24 -3.44
CA LEU A 199 22.54 14.42 -3.35
C LEU A 199 22.68 13.07 -4.09
N ALA A 200 23.33 13.07 -5.26
CA ALA A 200 23.62 11.83 -5.99
C ALA A 200 24.59 10.90 -5.22
N GLU A 201 25.67 11.47 -4.66
CA GLU A 201 26.63 10.73 -3.83
C GLU A 201 25.96 10.18 -2.56
N THR A 202 25.02 10.91 -1.97
CA THR A 202 24.25 10.48 -0.79
C THR A 202 23.40 9.26 -1.07
N LEU A 203 22.86 9.10 -2.28
CA LEU A 203 22.09 7.89 -2.65
C LEU A 203 22.92 6.59 -2.51
N ALA A 204 24.23 6.65 -2.79
CA ALA A 204 25.11 5.49 -2.71
C ALA A 204 25.78 5.33 -1.34
N ASN A 205 26.10 6.42 -0.65
CA ASN A 205 26.94 6.42 0.54
C ASN A 205 26.22 6.74 1.85
N GLY A 206 24.93 7.13 1.79
CA GLY A 206 24.12 7.47 2.97
C GLY A 206 24.16 8.95 3.35
N PRO A 207 23.32 9.39 4.28
CA PRO A 207 22.44 8.60 5.16
C PRO A 207 21.28 7.90 4.45
N TYR A 208 21.16 6.59 4.65
CA TYR A 208 20.22 5.74 3.91
C TYR A 208 18.74 6.05 4.19
N GLU A 209 18.44 6.71 5.29
CA GLU A 209 17.09 7.12 5.67
C GLU A 209 16.49 8.16 4.69
N LEU A 210 17.33 8.98 4.07
CA LEU A 210 16.94 10.00 3.11
C LEU A 210 16.92 9.52 1.66
N ALA A 211 17.42 8.31 1.38
CA ALA A 211 17.61 7.81 0.02
C ALA A 211 16.32 7.84 -0.81
N ASP A 212 15.19 7.46 -0.22
CA ASP A 212 13.89 7.46 -0.91
C ASP A 212 13.43 8.89 -1.25
N SER A 213 13.59 9.84 -0.33
CA SER A 213 13.20 11.24 -0.52
C SER A 213 14.04 11.89 -1.61
N ILE A 214 15.35 11.66 -1.59
CA ILE A 214 16.29 12.17 -2.59
C ILE A 214 16.00 11.55 -3.96
N ALA A 215 15.77 10.22 -4.03
CA ALA A 215 15.39 9.54 -5.27
C ALA A 215 14.10 10.13 -5.85
N THR A 216 13.10 10.40 -5.01
CA THR A 216 11.83 11.00 -5.43
C THR A 216 12.04 12.42 -5.99
N ALA A 217 12.92 13.23 -5.39
CA ALA A 217 13.26 14.56 -5.89
C ALA A 217 13.93 14.48 -7.29
N PHE A 218 14.83 13.51 -7.51
CA PHE A 218 15.40 13.26 -8.83
C PHE A 218 14.35 12.81 -9.86
N MET A 219 13.36 12.00 -9.45
CA MET A 219 12.28 11.58 -10.36
C MET A 219 11.44 12.77 -10.83
N TYR A 220 11.16 13.70 -9.92
CA TYR A 220 10.48 14.95 -10.27
C TYR A 220 11.29 15.79 -11.26
N LEU A 221 12.62 15.88 -11.05
CA LEU A 221 13.54 16.63 -11.92
C LEU A 221 13.62 16.04 -13.34
N LEU A 222 13.59 14.71 -13.45
CA LEU A 222 13.69 13.99 -14.73
C LEU A 222 12.41 14.04 -15.56
N ASP A 223 11.25 14.33 -14.97
CA ASP A 223 9.97 14.28 -15.66
C ASP A 223 9.88 15.21 -16.86
N LYS A 224 10.34 16.45 -16.72
CA LYS A 224 10.24 17.49 -17.74
C LYS A 224 11.59 17.76 -18.42
N PRO A 225 11.61 18.09 -19.71
CA PRO A 225 12.86 18.36 -20.44
C PRO A 225 13.62 19.58 -19.88
N ASP A 226 12.91 20.60 -19.41
CA ASP A 226 13.51 21.85 -18.90
C ASP A 226 14.26 21.66 -17.57
N THR A 227 13.82 20.73 -16.75
CA THR A 227 14.46 20.39 -15.47
C THR A 227 15.43 19.23 -15.61
N ARG A 228 15.19 18.33 -16.55
CA ARG A 228 16.04 17.16 -16.85
C ARG A 228 17.48 17.54 -17.20
N LYS A 229 17.68 18.67 -17.86
CA LYS A 229 19.01 19.20 -18.23
C LYS A 229 19.99 19.37 -17.07
N TYR A 230 19.51 19.45 -15.82
CA TYR A 230 20.36 19.54 -14.64
C TYR A 230 20.93 18.19 -14.18
N VAL A 231 20.36 17.07 -14.65
CA VAL A 231 20.86 15.73 -14.38
C VAL A 231 21.79 15.29 -15.50
N TRP A 232 22.93 14.73 -15.16
CA TRP A 232 23.86 14.19 -16.15
C TRP A 232 23.52 12.73 -16.48
N PRO A 233 23.06 12.46 -17.71
CA PRO A 233 22.69 11.11 -18.11
C PRO A 233 23.89 10.16 -18.09
N GLY A 234 23.69 8.95 -17.59
CA GLY A 234 24.74 7.94 -17.48
C GLY A 234 25.78 8.21 -16.39
N HIS A 235 25.54 9.15 -15.47
CA HIS A 235 26.49 9.49 -14.40
C HIS A 235 25.83 9.65 -13.02
N ASP A 236 24.88 10.58 -12.85
CA ASP A 236 24.44 11.01 -11.51
C ASP A 236 23.67 9.91 -10.74
N LEU A 237 22.78 9.19 -11.41
CA LEU A 237 22.03 8.11 -10.77
C LEU A 237 22.70 6.74 -10.97
N ASP A 238 23.60 6.61 -11.93
CA ASP A 238 24.36 5.36 -12.15
C ASP A 238 25.36 5.07 -11.03
N VAL A 239 25.69 6.02 -10.18
CA VAL A 239 26.47 5.80 -8.94
C VAL A 239 25.85 4.72 -8.05
N VAL A 240 24.52 4.61 -8.01
CA VAL A 240 23.84 3.57 -7.25
C VAL A 240 24.10 2.18 -7.85
N LEU A 241 24.20 2.08 -9.19
CA LEU A 241 24.48 0.82 -9.90
C LEU A 241 25.94 0.42 -9.74
N SER A 242 26.89 1.37 -9.70
CA SER A 242 28.32 1.07 -9.55
C SER A 242 28.59 0.29 -8.28
N THR A 243 27.80 0.52 -7.22
CA THR A 243 27.88 -0.21 -5.96
C THR A 243 27.72 -1.73 -6.14
N PHE A 244 26.98 -2.19 -7.13
CA PHE A 244 26.77 -3.60 -7.44
C PHE A 244 27.79 -4.14 -8.43
N THR A 245 28.25 -3.32 -9.37
CA THR A 245 29.13 -3.74 -10.48
C THR A 245 30.61 -3.71 -10.13
N GLU A 246 31.00 -2.91 -9.14
CA GLU A 246 32.41 -2.75 -8.73
C GLU A 246 32.85 -3.77 -7.66
N LEU A 247 31.96 -4.63 -7.17
CA LEU A 247 32.26 -5.64 -6.16
C LEU A 247 33.21 -6.72 -6.71
N GLN A 248 34.25 -7.02 -5.97
CA GLN A 248 35.17 -8.13 -6.23
C GLN A 248 34.91 -9.29 -5.29
N GLU A 249 35.32 -10.50 -5.70
CA GLU A 249 35.12 -11.73 -4.89
C GLU A 249 35.73 -11.68 -3.47
N LYS A 250 36.72 -10.82 -3.25
CA LYS A 250 37.42 -10.67 -1.96
C LYS A 250 36.90 -9.52 -1.10
N ASP A 251 35.96 -8.73 -1.60
CA ASP A 251 35.46 -7.58 -0.88
C ASP A 251 34.50 -7.99 0.23
N HIS A 252 34.58 -7.29 1.34
CA HIS A 252 33.63 -7.46 2.43
C HIS A 252 32.30 -6.80 1.99
N ILE A 253 31.25 -7.61 1.90
CA ILE A 253 29.93 -7.12 1.47
C ILE A 253 29.34 -6.23 2.57
N ASP A 254 29.19 -4.94 2.27
CA ASP A 254 28.41 -4.00 3.08
C ASP A 254 26.91 -4.18 2.78
N GLU A 255 26.31 -5.13 3.49
CA GLU A 255 24.90 -5.50 3.30
C GLU A 255 23.92 -4.33 3.49
N PRO A 256 24.03 -3.44 4.50
CA PRO A 256 23.22 -2.25 4.64
C PRO A 256 23.28 -1.33 3.42
N LYS A 257 24.46 -1.06 2.89
CA LYS A 257 24.69 -0.23 1.71
C LYS A 257 24.00 -0.82 0.48
N LEU A 258 24.23 -2.10 0.20
CA LEU A 258 23.63 -2.80 -0.94
C LEU A 258 22.09 -2.85 -0.86
N LYS A 259 21.53 -3.08 0.33
CA LYS A 259 20.09 -3.06 0.54
C LYS A 259 19.49 -1.67 0.29
N SER A 260 20.17 -0.61 0.73
CA SER A 260 19.74 0.75 0.46
C SER A 260 19.79 1.08 -1.03
N CYS A 261 20.89 0.75 -1.71
CA CYS A 261 21.00 0.94 -3.15
C CYS A 261 19.96 0.13 -3.92
N ALA A 262 19.68 -1.12 -3.52
CA ALA A 262 18.61 -1.94 -4.10
C ALA A 262 17.23 -1.27 -3.93
N ARG A 263 16.98 -0.69 -2.77
CA ARG A 263 15.74 0.06 -2.51
C ARG A 263 15.62 1.30 -3.40
N VAL A 264 16.69 2.07 -3.56
CA VAL A 264 16.72 3.21 -4.50
C VAL A 264 16.41 2.74 -5.93
N ILE A 265 17.05 1.67 -6.41
CA ILE A 265 16.76 1.10 -7.74
C ILE A 265 15.29 0.70 -7.87
N SER A 266 14.71 0.10 -6.82
CA SER A 266 13.28 -0.24 -6.81
C SER A 266 12.41 1.01 -6.93
N VAL A 267 12.72 2.09 -6.21
CA VAL A 267 12.00 3.38 -6.30
C VAL A 267 12.12 3.96 -7.72
N LEU A 268 13.31 3.93 -8.31
CA LEU A 268 13.53 4.39 -9.68
C LEU A 268 12.65 3.61 -10.68
N LEU A 269 12.68 2.29 -10.61
CA LEU A 269 11.95 1.41 -11.54
C LEU A 269 10.42 1.42 -11.34
N LYS A 270 9.95 1.87 -10.20
CA LYS A 270 8.52 2.04 -9.90
C LYS A 270 7.98 3.42 -10.28
N SER A 271 8.77 4.25 -10.95
CA SER A 271 8.38 5.55 -11.46
C SER A 271 8.66 5.67 -12.96
N TRP A 272 7.83 6.43 -13.68
CA TRP A 272 8.05 6.65 -15.12
C TRP A 272 9.39 7.30 -15.43
N SER A 273 9.72 8.34 -14.67
CA SER A 273 10.98 9.08 -14.85
C SER A 273 12.20 8.19 -14.64
N GLY A 274 12.18 7.36 -13.59
CA GLY A 274 13.27 6.44 -13.32
C GLY A 274 13.33 5.30 -14.33
N LEU A 275 12.18 4.75 -14.73
CA LEU A 275 12.12 3.69 -15.74
C LEU A 275 12.74 4.14 -17.08
N PHE A 276 12.33 5.30 -17.61
CA PHE A 276 12.89 5.83 -18.85
C PHE A 276 14.39 6.11 -18.73
N TYR A 277 14.83 6.66 -17.59
CA TYR A 277 16.26 6.88 -17.33
C TYR A 277 17.04 5.57 -17.34
N MET A 278 16.56 4.54 -16.66
CA MET A 278 17.22 3.22 -16.58
C MET A 278 17.20 2.46 -17.92
N CYS A 279 16.25 2.77 -18.81
CA CYS A 279 16.16 2.18 -20.15
C CYS A 279 17.03 2.88 -21.19
N MET A 280 17.69 4.00 -20.85
CA MET A 280 18.59 4.69 -21.77
C MET A 280 19.73 3.78 -22.27
N TYR A 281 20.33 4.16 -23.38
CA TYR A 281 21.48 3.44 -24.00
C TYR A 281 21.19 1.96 -24.25
N ASN A 282 20.01 1.65 -24.78
CA ASN A 282 19.59 0.29 -25.11
C ASN A 282 19.60 -0.65 -23.88
N PHE A 283 18.95 -0.22 -22.80
CA PHE A 283 18.83 -0.95 -21.53
C PHE A 283 20.16 -1.26 -20.83
N ARG A 284 21.20 -0.47 -21.09
CA ARG A 284 22.54 -0.74 -20.54
C ARG A 284 22.53 -0.90 -19.02
N SER A 285 21.91 0.04 -18.31
CA SER A 285 21.85 0.02 -16.85
C SER A 285 21.10 -1.20 -16.33
N LEU A 286 19.99 -1.57 -16.97
CA LEU A 286 19.21 -2.75 -16.60
C LEU A 286 19.94 -4.06 -16.93
N ARG A 287 20.62 -4.15 -18.06
CA ARG A 287 21.43 -5.32 -18.40
C ARG A 287 22.57 -5.48 -17.42
N SER A 288 23.30 -4.41 -17.08
CA SER A 288 24.36 -4.45 -16.07
C SER A 288 23.80 -4.89 -14.70
N LEU A 289 22.61 -4.45 -14.32
CA LEU A 289 21.94 -4.86 -13.08
C LEU A 289 21.66 -6.38 -13.11
N VAL A 290 21.12 -6.89 -14.20
CA VAL A 290 20.81 -8.33 -14.33
C VAL A 290 22.10 -9.16 -14.41
N GLU A 291 23.15 -8.66 -15.07
CA GLU A 291 24.46 -9.31 -15.14
C GLU A 291 25.14 -9.46 -13.78
N CYS A 292 24.83 -8.63 -12.77
CA CYS A 292 25.33 -8.81 -11.42
C CYS A 292 24.95 -10.18 -10.82
N LEU A 293 23.88 -10.82 -11.31
CA LEU A 293 23.51 -12.18 -10.92
C LEU A 293 24.56 -13.24 -11.32
N ARG A 294 25.46 -12.93 -12.28
CA ARG A 294 26.56 -13.83 -12.69
C ARG A 294 27.65 -13.90 -11.62
N MET A 295 27.81 -12.87 -10.81
CA MET A 295 28.83 -12.85 -9.79
C MET A 295 28.63 -13.99 -8.79
N PRO A 296 29.66 -14.76 -8.42
CA PRO A 296 29.55 -15.89 -7.51
C PRO A 296 29.53 -15.45 -6.04
N LEU A 297 28.85 -14.33 -5.75
CA LEU A 297 28.69 -13.75 -4.41
C LEU A 297 27.29 -14.07 -3.85
N PRO A 298 27.17 -15.02 -2.90
CA PRO A 298 25.86 -15.47 -2.41
C PRO A 298 25.03 -14.34 -1.80
N GLY A 299 25.65 -13.43 -1.03
CA GLY A 299 24.97 -12.29 -0.41
C GLY A 299 24.43 -11.29 -1.44
N LEU A 300 25.19 -11.02 -2.50
CA LEU A 300 24.74 -10.15 -3.60
C LEU A 300 23.55 -10.77 -4.33
N ARG A 301 23.65 -12.07 -4.72
CA ARG A 301 22.55 -12.79 -5.38
C ARG A 301 21.27 -12.80 -4.55
N ASP A 302 21.39 -12.95 -3.23
CA ASP A 302 20.24 -12.94 -2.31
C ASP A 302 19.53 -11.57 -2.33
N ILE A 303 20.27 -10.47 -2.22
CA ILE A 303 19.75 -9.09 -2.26
C ILE A 303 19.15 -8.79 -3.64
N MET A 304 19.82 -9.18 -4.73
CA MET A 304 19.30 -8.96 -6.09
C MET A 304 17.99 -9.70 -6.33
N MET A 305 17.86 -10.94 -5.88
CA MET A 305 16.60 -11.67 -5.98
C MET A 305 15.50 -11.03 -5.14
N ASP A 306 15.80 -10.50 -3.94
CA ASP A 306 14.84 -9.74 -3.13
C ASP A 306 14.38 -8.48 -3.86
N LEU A 307 15.30 -7.78 -4.52
CA LEU A 307 14.97 -6.64 -5.36
C LEU A 307 13.96 -7.02 -6.47
N PHE A 308 14.15 -8.14 -7.17
CA PHE A 308 13.22 -8.58 -8.20
C PHE A 308 11.86 -9.01 -7.64
N PHE A 309 11.81 -9.64 -6.44
CA PHE A 309 10.55 -9.89 -5.75
C PHE A 309 9.80 -8.60 -5.45
N ASP A 310 10.51 -7.55 -5.04
CA ASP A 310 9.92 -6.25 -4.75
C ASP A 310 9.48 -5.50 -6.01
N ILE A 311 10.30 -5.46 -7.07
CA ILE A 311 9.98 -4.82 -8.36
C ILE A 311 8.69 -5.38 -8.96
N PHE A 312 8.57 -6.70 -9.01
CA PHE A 312 7.38 -7.38 -9.56
C PHE A 312 6.24 -7.53 -8.55
N GLN A 313 6.39 -7.00 -7.34
CA GLN A 313 5.41 -7.12 -6.25
C GLN A 313 4.95 -8.57 -6.02
N ILE A 314 5.86 -9.52 -6.19
CA ILE A 314 5.59 -10.93 -5.97
C ILE A 314 5.55 -11.19 -4.46
N LYS A 315 4.35 -11.45 -3.94
CA LYS A 315 4.16 -11.83 -2.53
C LYS A 315 4.68 -13.25 -2.34
N SER A 316 5.62 -13.42 -1.41
CA SER A 316 6.10 -14.74 -1.05
C SER A 316 4.95 -15.58 -0.49
N PRO A 317 4.61 -16.73 -1.09
CA PRO A 317 3.55 -17.60 -0.58
C PRO A 317 3.84 -18.06 0.86
N ALA A 318 2.81 -18.37 1.64
CA ALA A 318 2.97 -18.84 3.03
C ALA A 318 3.87 -20.09 3.15
N TRP A 319 3.96 -20.90 2.09
CA TRP A 319 4.82 -22.09 2.00
C TRP A 319 6.27 -21.78 1.57
N SER A 320 6.60 -20.54 1.18
CA SER A 320 7.94 -20.17 0.67
C SER A 320 9.02 -20.30 1.74
N ALA A 321 8.77 -19.86 2.97
CA ALA A 321 9.76 -19.95 4.06
C ALA A 321 10.16 -21.39 4.38
N PRO A 322 9.24 -22.37 4.55
CA PRO A 322 9.59 -23.79 4.63
C PRO A 322 10.33 -24.33 3.40
N PHE A 323 9.97 -23.91 2.20
CA PHE A 323 10.64 -24.31 0.97
C PHE A 323 12.09 -23.82 0.92
N LEU A 324 12.32 -22.55 1.22
CA LEU A 324 13.68 -21.98 1.31
C LEU A 324 14.52 -22.67 2.39
N ALA A 325 13.90 -23.08 3.51
CA ALA A 325 14.53 -23.88 4.56
C ALA A 325 14.77 -25.36 4.17
N GLY A 326 14.40 -25.78 2.97
CA GLY A 326 14.64 -27.13 2.45
C GLY A 326 13.62 -28.18 2.82
N ARG A 327 12.45 -27.79 3.32
CA ARG A 327 11.35 -28.72 3.56
C ARG A 327 10.68 -29.11 2.23
N ARG A 328 10.30 -30.39 2.11
CA ARG A 328 9.65 -30.90 0.89
C ARG A 328 8.25 -30.31 0.77
N LEU A 329 7.89 -29.78 -0.40
CA LEU A 329 6.55 -29.25 -0.72
C LEU A 329 5.42 -30.29 -0.61
N THR A 330 5.74 -31.59 -0.59
CA THR A 330 4.75 -32.69 -0.47
C THR A 330 3.99 -32.70 0.86
N THR A 331 4.50 -32.02 1.89
CA THR A 331 3.88 -31.93 3.23
C THR A 331 3.06 -30.66 3.43
N PHE A 332 3.06 -29.76 2.46
CA PHE A 332 2.28 -28.52 2.51
C PHE A 332 0.90 -28.77 1.87
N VAL A 333 -0.04 -29.21 2.68
CA VAL A 333 -1.46 -28.96 2.39
C VAL A 333 -1.66 -27.50 2.76
N ALA A 334 -1.98 -26.65 1.77
CA ALA A 334 -2.40 -25.29 2.03
C ALA A 334 -3.51 -25.37 3.08
N ASN A 335 -3.24 -24.89 4.29
CA ASN A 335 -4.29 -24.75 5.28
C ASN A 335 -5.27 -23.75 4.68
N SER A 336 -6.44 -24.23 4.31
CA SER A 336 -7.54 -23.49 3.69
C SER A 336 -8.13 -22.37 4.58
N VAL A 337 -7.44 -22.00 5.64
CA VAL A 337 -7.85 -20.91 6.56
C VAL A 337 -7.53 -19.54 5.97
N ASP A 338 -6.56 -19.44 5.04
CA ASP A 338 -6.26 -18.17 4.35
C ASP A 338 -6.89 -18.07 2.95
N ALA A 339 -7.54 -19.15 2.50
CA ALA A 339 -8.42 -19.09 1.36
C ALA A 339 -9.81 -18.70 1.88
N SER A 340 -10.03 -17.38 2.07
CA SER A 340 -11.40 -16.88 2.01
C SER A 340 -11.99 -17.44 0.70
N PRO A 341 -13.18 -18.05 0.73
CA PRO A 341 -13.84 -18.46 -0.49
C PRO A 341 -14.00 -17.19 -1.33
N LYS A 342 -13.21 -17.08 -2.39
CA LYS A 342 -13.42 -16.03 -3.38
C LYS A 342 -14.76 -16.35 -4.00
N ALA A 343 -15.72 -15.48 -3.72
CA ALA A 343 -17.03 -15.52 -4.33
C ALA A 343 -16.91 -15.79 -5.83
N PHE A 344 -17.58 -16.84 -6.27
CA PHE A 344 -17.87 -17.12 -7.66
C PHE A 344 -19.11 -16.34 -8.05
N GLY A 345 -19.00 -15.07 -8.17
CA GLY A 345 -19.82 -14.26 -9.02
C GLY A 345 -18.87 -13.68 -10.07
N SER A 346 -19.34 -13.31 -11.22
CA SER A 346 -18.57 -12.55 -12.19
C SER A 346 -18.13 -11.23 -11.53
N ALA A 347 -17.17 -11.35 -10.62
CA ALA A 347 -16.47 -10.21 -10.12
C ALA A 347 -15.88 -9.58 -11.38
N ILE A 348 -16.46 -8.49 -11.82
CA ILE A 348 -15.84 -7.58 -12.77
C ILE A 348 -14.44 -7.41 -12.22
N LYS A 349 -13.50 -8.09 -12.87
CA LYS A 349 -12.13 -8.23 -12.40
C LYS A 349 -11.60 -6.83 -12.21
N ARG A 350 -11.45 -6.37 -10.95
CA ARG A 350 -10.97 -5.02 -10.66
C ARG A 350 -9.74 -4.80 -11.48
N ARG A 351 -9.81 -3.87 -12.43
CA ARG A 351 -8.70 -3.56 -13.32
C ARG A 351 -7.60 -2.95 -12.49
N LYS A 352 -6.45 -3.56 -12.54
CA LYS A 352 -5.28 -3.11 -11.81
C LYS A 352 -4.39 -2.35 -12.80
N LEU A 353 -4.39 -1.03 -12.73
CA LEU A 353 -3.38 -0.23 -13.44
C LEU A 353 -1.96 -0.68 -13.09
N THR A 354 -1.76 -1.20 -11.90
CA THR A 354 -0.49 -1.80 -11.47
C THR A 354 -0.10 -3.01 -12.31
N ASP A 355 -1.05 -3.84 -12.76
CA ASP A 355 -0.76 -4.99 -13.62
C ASP A 355 -0.31 -4.52 -15.02
N GLN A 356 -0.85 -3.40 -15.53
CA GLN A 356 -0.43 -2.77 -16.78
C GLN A 356 1.05 -2.31 -16.70
N TYR A 357 1.44 -1.64 -15.63
CA TYR A 357 2.84 -1.24 -15.43
C TYR A 357 3.76 -2.43 -15.16
N ALA A 358 3.31 -3.42 -14.38
CA ALA A 358 4.06 -4.64 -14.12
C ALA A 358 4.30 -5.45 -15.40
N SER A 359 3.34 -5.45 -16.35
CA SER A 359 3.51 -6.11 -17.65
C SER A 359 4.65 -5.46 -18.45
N LEU A 360 4.75 -4.14 -18.45
CA LEU A 360 5.85 -3.40 -19.09
C LEU A 360 7.20 -3.72 -18.44
N LEU A 361 7.30 -3.64 -17.11
CA LEU A 361 8.53 -4.00 -16.39
C LEU A 361 8.96 -5.43 -16.69
N LEU A 362 8.01 -6.35 -16.67
CA LEU A 362 8.31 -7.76 -16.95
C LEU A 362 8.82 -7.96 -18.36
N ALA A 363 8.20 -7.32 -19.36
CA ALA A 363 8.65 -7.36 -20.75
C ALA A 363 10.08 -6.81 -20.91
N ILE A 364 10.40 -5.69 -20.24
CA ILE A 364 11.73 -5.08 -20.25
C ILE A 364 12.78 -6.03 -19.63
N PHE A 365 12.49 -6.65 -18.49
CA PHE A 365 13.45 -7.57 -17.85
C PHE A 365 13.60 -8.90 -18.57
N ILE A 366 12.59 -9.34 -19.33
CA ILE A 366 12.72 -10.48 -20.26
C ILE A 366 13.67 -10.12 -21.40
N GLU A 367 13.59 -8.91 -21.96
CA GLU A 367 14.54 -8.41 -22.98
C GLU A 367 15.96 -8.23 -22.41
N ALA A 368 16.10 -8.01 -21.12
CA ALA A 368 17.37 -7.93 -20.41
C ALA A 368 17.90 -9.30 -19.94
N ASP A 369 17.34 -10.41 -20.43
CA ASP A 369 17.77 -11.79 -20.15
C ASP A 369 17.67 -12.24 -18.68
N LEU A 370 16.83 -11.61 -17.84
CA LEU A 370 16.68 -11.96 -16.42
C LEU A 370 16.40 -13.45 -16.22
N LEU A 371 15.48 -14.03 -16.98
CA LEU A 371 15.09 -15.42 -16.86
C LEU A 371 16.23 -16.39 -17.18
N VAL A 372 17.09 -16.02 -18.16
CA VAL A 372 18.28 -16.80 -18.54
C VAL A 372 19.27 -16.85 -17.41
N PHE A 373 19.51 -15.70 -16.74
CA PHE A 373 20.44 -15.65 -15.60
C PHE A 373 19.89 -16.40 -14.38
N LEU A 374 18.59 -16.33 -14.10
CA LEU A 374 17.98 -17.12 -13.04
C LEU A 374 18.08 -18.63 -13.30
N ALA A 375 17.84 -19.08 -14.54
CA ALA A 375 18.02 -20.48 -14.93
C ALA A 375 19.47 -20.92 -14.76
N ARG A 376 20.43 -20.07 -15.09
CA ARG A 376 21.85 -20.32 -14.90
C ARG A 376 22.27 -20.48 -13.43
N ILE A 377 21.74 -19.65 -12.52
CA ILE A 377 21.98 -19.80 -11.06
C ILE A 377 21.50 -21.17 -10.59
N ILE A 378 20.41 -21.67 -11.15
CA ILE A 378 19.86 -23.00 -10.81
C ILE A 378 20.79 -24.10 -11.34
N GLU A 379 21.37 -23.95 -12.52
CA GLU A 379 22.29 -24.92 -13.13
C GLU A 379 23.63 -24.97 -12.36
N GLU A 380 24.19 -23.81 -12.03
CA GLU A 380 25.45 -23.69 -11.30
C GLU A 380 25.42 -24.33 -9.90
N ASN A 381 24.27 -24.29 -9.22
CA ASN A 381 23.99 -24.85 -7.90
C ASN A 381 25.09 -24.62 -6.84
N MET A 382 25.75 -23.48 -6.88
CA MET A 382 26.86 -23.14 -5.98
C MET A 382 26.36 -22.93 -4.53
N ASP A 383 25.17 -22.38 -4.34
CA ASP A 383 24.52 -22.18 -3.05
C ASP A 383 23.07 -22.67 -3.10
N VAL A 384 22.77 -23.64 -2.27
CA VAL A 384 21.45 -24.31 -2.21
C VAL A 384 20.32 -23.33 -1.85
N LYS A 385 20.59 -22.32 -1.00
CA LYS A 385 19.58 -21.30 -0.64
C LYS A 385 19.24 -20.43 -1.86
N ASN A 386 20.25 -19.92 -2.54
CA ASN A 386 20.09 -19.08 -3.71
C ASN A 386 19.47 -19.85 -4.88
N CYS A 387 19.85 -21.11 -5.07
CA CYS A 387 19.24 -21.99 -6.07
C CYS A 387 17.72 -22.16 -5.84
N ARG A 388 17.28 -22.38 -4.61
CA ARG A 388 15.85 -22.48 -4.26
C ARG A 388 15.14 -21.15 -4.43
N LYS A 389 15.76 -20.05 -4.04
CA LYS A 389 15.20 -18.71 -4.19
C LYS A 389 15.04 -18.34 -5.67
N ALA A 390 16.05 -18.63 -6.49
CA ALA A 390 15.99 -18.47 -7.96
C ALA A 390 14.90 -19.34 -8.59
N THR A 391 14.75 -20.60 -8.15
CA THR A 391 13.67 -21.50 -8.61
C THR A 391 12.29 -20.95 -8.28
N LEU A 392 12.12 -20.41 -7.06
CA LEU A 392 10.87 -19.78 -6.64
C LEU A 392 10.59 -18.53 -7.48
N LEU A 393 11.55 -17.63 -7.61
CA LEU A 393 11.41 -16.40 -8.38
C LEU A 393 11.09 -16.69 -9.84
N LEU A 394 11.82 -17.60 -10.47
CA LEU A 394 11.60 -18.02 -11.87
C LEU A 394 10.18 -18.57 -12.06
N SER A 395 9.72 -19.43 -11.12
CA SER A 395 8.38 -20.02 -11.19
C SER A 395 7.28 -18.97 -11.09
N GLU A 396 7.44 -18.03 -10.16
CA GLU A 396 6.48 -16.93 -9.94
C GLU A 396 6.47 -15.95 -11.12
N ILE A 397 7.64 -15.61 -11.68
CA ILE A 397 7.73 -14.76 -12.89
C ILE A 397 7.05 -15.44 -14.08
N ILE A 398 7.30 -16.72 -14.34
CA ILE A 398 6.63 -17.44 -15.43
C ILE A 398 5.11 -17.47 -15.22
N SER A 399 4.66 -17.70 -13.99
CA SER A 399 3.24 -17.66 -13.64
C SER A 399 2.63 -16.27 -13.82
N LEU A 400 3.35 -15.21 -13.48
CA LEU A 400 2.93 -13.83 -13.66
C LEU A 400 2.86 -13.49 -15.15
N ALA A 401 3.90 -13.84 -15.90
CA ALA A 401 3.98 -13.63 -17.35
C ALA A 401 2.80 -14.24 -18.10
N ALA A 402 2.43 -15.47 -17.76
CA ALA A 402 1.27 -16.15 -18.33
C ALA A 402 -0.09 -15.47 -18.04
N LYS A 403 -0.14 -14.55 -17.08
CA LYS A 403 -1.37 -13.83 -16.69
C LYS A 403 -1.48 -12.44 -17.26
N ILE A 404 -0.35 -11.74 -17.40
CA ILE A 404 -0.35 -10.30 -17.69
C ILE A 404 0.32 -9.93 -19.00
N LEU A 405 1.10 -10.83 -19.61
CA LEU A 405 1.80 -10.51 -20.86
C LEU A 405 0.97 -10.86 -22.08
N PRO A 406 1.00 -10.02 -23.14
CA PRO A 406 0.56 -10.39 -24.47
C PRO A 406 1.31 -11.63 -24.98
N GLN A 407 0.66 -12.42 -25.84
CA GLN A 407 1.19 -13.71 -26.30
C GLN A 407 2.58 -13.59 -26.94
N ARG A 408 2.83 -12.53 -27.68
CA ARG A 408 4.13 -12.27 -28.32
C ARG A 408 5.27 -12.20 -27.32
N TYR A 409 5.06 -11.54 -26.19
CA TYR A 409 6.03 -11.43 -25.10
C TYR A 409 6.08 -12.70 -24.24
N ALA A 410 4.95 -13.35 -24.04
CA ALA A 410 4.88 -14.60 -23.29
C ALA A 410 5.67 -15.75 -23.93
N ILE A 411 5.80 -15.78 -25.27
CA ILE A 411 6.61 -16.78 -25.98
C ILE A 411 8.08 -16.70 -25.56
N ARG A 412 8.61 -15.53 -25.27
CA ARG A 412 10.01 -15.32 -24.84
C ARG A 412 10.31 -15.84 -23.43
N THR A 413 9.30 -16.22 -22.67
CA THR A 413 9.48 -16.85 -21.36
C THR A 413 9.88 -18.33 -21.41
N GLN A 414 10.04 -18.92 -22.60
CA GLN A 414 10.43 -20.31 -22.82
C GLN A 414 11.93 -20.55 -22.57
N VAL A 415 12.37 -20.27 -21.34
CA VAL A 415 13.78 -20.37 -20.92
C VAL A 415 14.14 -21.69 -20.25
N LEU A 416 13.20 -22.62 -20.15
CA LEU A 416 13.44 -23.93 -19.49
C LEU A 416 14.20 -24.93 -20.38
N GLY A 417 14.37 -24.64 -21.68
CA GLY A 417 15.08 -25.50 -22.63
C GLY A 417 16.48 -25.94 -22.15
N PRO A 418 17.36 -25.01 -21.72
CA PRO A 418 18.66 -25.37 -21.15
C PRO A 418 18.57 -26.29 -19.93
N LEU A 419 17.65 -26.03 -18.99
CA LEU A 419 17.42 -26.90 -17.83
C LEU A 419 16.97 -28.31 -18.23
N PHE A 420 16.11 -28.44 -19.25
CA PHE A 420 15.74 -29.75 -19.78
C PHE A 420 16.93 -30.45 -20.44
N SER A 421 17.76 -29.71 -21.18
CA SER A 421 18.97 -30.26 -21.79
C SER A 421 19.97 -30.71 -20.74
N SER A 422 20.18 -29.95 -19.67
CA SER A 422 21.03 -30.31 -18.55
C SER A 422 20.47 -31.52 -17.78
N ALA A 423 19.15 -31.59 -17.57
CA ALA A 423 18.49 -32.75 -16.96
C ALA A 423 18.59 -34.04 -17.79
N ALA A 424 18.70 -33.92 -19.14
CA ALA A 424 18.84 -35.04 -20.08
C ALA A 424 20.30 -35.53 -20.23
N ARG A 425 21.30 -34.81 -19.73
CA ARG A 425 22.70 -35.22 -19.78
C ARG A 425 22.99 -36.25 -18.70
N PHE A 426 23.01 -37.55 -19.08
CA PHE A 426 23.21 -38.64 -18.12
C PHE A 426 24.64 -38.76 -17.59
N ASP A 427 25.60 -38.11 -18.26
CA ASP A 427 27.03 -38.22 -17.96
C ASP A 427 27.55 -37.19 -16.98
N THR A 428 26.76 -36.20 -16.59
CA THR A 428 27.17 -35.09 -15.71
C THR A 428 26.40 -35.05 -14.40
N LEU A 429 27.04 -34.58 -13.32
CA LEU A 429 26.42 -34.40 -12.02
C LEU A 429 25.37 -33.27 -12.03
N ASP A 430 25.43 -32.35 -12.98
CA ASP A 430 24.51 -31.19 -13.14
C ASP A 430 23.07 -31.61 -13.45
N ARG A 431 22.88 -32.84 -13.87
CA ARG A 431 21.59 -33.47 -14.08
C ARG A 431 20.67 -33.41 -12.84
N PHE A 432 21.23 -33.62 -11.65
CA PHE A 432 20.42 -33.70 -10.43
C PHE A 432 19.82 -32.36 -10.01
N PRO A 433 20.59 -31.24 -9.98
CA PRO A 433 20.04 -29.91 -9.74
C PRO A 433 18.97 -29.54 -10.76
N ALA A 434 19.23 -29.69 -12.05
CA ALA A 434 18.31 -29.37 -13.12
C ALA A 434 16.99 -30.17 -13.03
N SER A 435 17.09 -31.49 -12.84
CA SER A 435 15.90 -32.36 -12.67
C SER A 435 15.09 -31.98 -11.41
N SER A 436 15.78 -31.66 -10.30
CA SER A 436 15.14 -31.20 -9.08
C SER A 436 14.42 -29.87 -9.27
N ALA A 437 15.04 -28.92 -9.96
CA ALA A 437 14.45 -27.62 -10.25
C ALA A 437 13.20 -27.73 -11.13
N ILE A 438 13.25 -28.49 -12.22
CA ILE A 438 12.10 -28.75 -13.10
C ILE A 438 10.94 -29.34 -12.30
N PHE A 439 11.22 -30.35 -11.45
CA PHE A 439 10.21 -30.98 -10.62
C PHE A 439 9.61 -29.99 -9.60
N GLN A 440 10.42 -29.08 -9.04
CA GLN A 440 9.96 -28.06 -8.11
C GLN A 440 9.10 -27.01 -8.82
N ILE A 441 9.50 -26.55 -10.00
CA ILE A 441 8.73 -25.61 -10.85
C ILE A 441 7.36 -26.23 -11.17
N ASP A 442 7.33 -27.47 -11.64
CA ASP A 442 6.07 -28.20 -11.92
C ASP A 442 5.17 -28.30 -10.68
N LYS A 443 5.73 -28.60 -9.52
CA LYS A 443 4.97 -28.64 -8.26
C LYS A 443 4.45 -27.28 -7.81
N ILE A 444 5.26 -26.24 -7.92
CA ILE A 444 4.85 -24.87 -7.58
C ILE A 444 3.70 -24.46 -8.49
N THR A 445 3.83 -24.67 -9.78
CA THR A 445 2.80 -24.37 -10.77
C THR A 445 1.52 -25.17 -10.50
N LYS A 446 1.61 -26.48 -10.24
CA LYS A 446 0.45 -27.33 -9.92
C LYS A 446 -0.22 -26.98 -8.60
N ASN A 447 0.53 -26.56 -7.58
CA ASN A 447 -0.06 -26.11 -6.31
C ASN A 447 -0.81 -24.79 -6.49
N LEU A 448 -0.31 -23.88 -7.33
CA LEU A 448 -1.03 -22.67 -7.73
C LEU A 448 -2.34 -22.98 -8.48
N TYR A 449 -2.32 -23.99 -9.34
CA TYR A 449 -3.54 -24.46 -10.03
C TYR A 449 -4.51 -25.22 -9.10
N ARG A 450 -4.01 -25.94 -8.11
CA ARG A 450 -4.87 -26.64 -7.12
C ARG A 450 -5.53 -25.69 -6.12
N SER A 451 -4.97 -24.53 -5.89
CA SER A 451 -5.64 -23.46 -5.12
C SER A 451 -6.81 -22.81 -5.89
N ARG A 452 -7.02 -23.20 -7.15
CA ARG A 452 -8.14 -22.78 -7.99
C ARG A 452 -8.82 -24.03 -8.58
N PRO A 453 -9.60 -24.78 -7.79
CA PRO A 453 -10.34 -25.92 -8.32
C PRO A 453 -11.33 -25.56 -9.44
N ASP A 454 -11.62 -24.30 -9.60
CA ASP A 454 -12.75 -23.80 -10.40
C ASP A 454 -12.38 -23.47 -11.85
N LEU A 455 -11.13 -23.11 -12.15
CA LEU A 455 -10.67 -22.90 -13.53
C LEU A 455 -10.61 -24.22 -14.35
N ALA A 456 -10.36 -25.35 -13.69
CA ALA A 456 -10.35 -26.68 -14.35
C ALA A 456 -11.77 -27.19 -14.68
N LEU A 457 -12.81 -26.65 -14.04
CA LEU A 457 -14.21 -26.99 -14.27
C LEU A 457 -14.86 -26.15 -15.37
N GLN A 458 -14.42 -24.87 -15.52
CA GLN A 458 -14.92 -23.99 -16.58
C GLN A 458 -14.49 -24.43 -18.00
N VAL A 459 -13.34 -25.08 -18.15
CA VAL A 459 -12.89 -25.63 -19.44
C VAL A 459 -13.76 -26.78 -19.94
N ARG A 460 -14.62 -27.40 -19.09
CA ARG A 460 -15.45 -28.56 -19.46
C ARG A 460 -16.93 -28.28 -19.68
N GLY A 461 -17.38 -27.03 -19.76
CA GLY A 461 -18.74 -26.70 -20.23
C GLY A 461 -19.91 -27.44 -19.53
N GLU A 462 -19.77 -27.89 -18.28
CA GLU A 462 -20.86 -28.54 -17.57
C GLU A 462 -21.59 -27.52 -16.65
N PRO A 463 -22.92 -27.44 -16.76
CA PRO A 463 -23.72 -26.51 -15.98
C PRO A 463 -23.67 -26.83 -14.49
N HIS A 464 -23.70 -25.79 -13.69
CA HIS A 464 -23.76 -25.77 -12.22
C HIS A 464 -24.46 -27.00 -11.62
N ARG A 465 -23.71 -27.82 -10.90
CA ARG A 465 -24.26 -28.85 -10.00
C ARG A 465 -23.80 -28.58 -8.57
N GLU A 466 -24.78 -28.37 -7.74
CA GLU A 466 -24.80 -28.05 -6.34
C GLU A 466 -23.74 -28.73 -5.45
N PRO A 467 -23.26 -28.08 -4.35
CA PRO A 467 -22.24 -28.59 -3.41
C PRO A 467 -22.60 -29.91 -2.73
N LYS A 468 -23.88 -30.28 -2.70
CA LYS A 468 -24.38 -31.57 -2.15
C LYS A 468 -23.78 -32.84 -2.78
N ARG A 469 -23.20 -32.76 -3.99
CA ARG A 469 -22.63 -33.91 -4.69
C ARG A 469 -21.23 -34.31 -4.20
N SER A 470 -20.45 -33.38 -3.70
CA SER A 470 -19.14 -33.66 -3.10
C SER A 470 -19.29 -34.36 -1.74
N GLU A 471 -20.27 -33.95 -0.94
CA GLU A 471 -20.59 -34.61 0.35
C GLU A 471 -21.20 -35.98 0.14
N MET A 472 -22.08 -36.12 -0.86
CA MET A 472 -22.63 -37.44 -1.24
C MET A 472 -21.56 -38.40 -1.80
N LYS A 473 -20.55 -37.92 -2.54
CA LYS A 473 -19.41 -38.73 -2.97
C LYS A 473 -18.54 -39.16 -1.78
N LYS A 474 -18.29 -38.25 -0.82
CA LYS A 474 -17.56 -38.59 0.42
C LYS A 474 -18.35 -39.52 1.30
N MET A 475 -19.67 -39.37 1.38
CA MET A 475 -20.57 -40.31 2.06
C MET A 475 -20.60 -41.70 1.42
N ARG A 476 -20.64 -41.80 0.09
CA ARG A 476 -20.60 -43.09 -0.64
C ARG A 476 -19.27 -43.82 -0.48
N LEU A 477 -18.13 -43.09 -0.45
CA LEU A 477 -16.82 -43.71 -0.17
C LEU A 477 -16.78 -44.31 1.26
N GLY A 478 -17.45 -43.69 2.24
CA GLY A 478 -17.54 -44.20 3.59
C GLY A 478 -18.46 -45.45 3.75
N LEU A 479 -19.38 -45.65 2.81
CA LEU A 479 -20.31 -46.83 2.83
C LEU A 479 -19.66 -48.15 2.40
N HIS A 480 -18.55 -48.12 1.65
CA HIS A 480 -17.88 -49.31 1.12
C HIS A 480 -16.60 -49.70 1.87
N LEU A 481 -16.29 -49.03 3.00
CA LEU A 481 -15.11 -49.36 3.80
C LEU A 481 -15.35 -50.65 4.60
N ASP A 482 -14.44 -51.59 4.43
CA ASP A 482 -14.42 -52.84 5.20
C ASP A 482 -14.24 -52.56 6.70
N ASP A 483 -14.87 -53.36 7.55
CA ASP A 483 -14.80 -53.20 9.00
C ASP A 483 -13.37 -53.29 9.55
N THR A 484 -12.56 -54.14 8.96
CA THR A 484 -11.16 -54.33 9.32
C THR A 484 -10.33 -53.08 9.00
N TYR A 485 -10.57 -52.50 7.83
CA TYR A 485 -9.89 -51.26 7.42
C TYR A 485 -10.28 -50.07 8.32
N PHE A 486 -11.55 -49.91 8.64
CA PHE A 486 -12.01 -48.86 9.55
C PHE A 486 -11.38 -48.95 10.94
N ARG A 487 -11.29 -50.17 11.51
CA ARG A 487 -10.63 -50.40 12.79
C ARG A 487 -9.14 -50.12 12.73
N ASN A 488 -8.48 -50.47 11.64
CA ASN A 488 -7.06 -50.12 11.44
C ASN A 488 -6.85 -48.63 11.37
N LEU A 489 -7.70 -47.89 10.65
CA LEU A 489 -7.65 -46.42 10.63
C LEU A 489 -7.83 -45.83 12.03
N LEU A 490 -8.76 -46.34 12.85
CA LEU A 490 -8.92 -45.92 14.23
C LEU A 490 -7.66 -46.16 15.07
N LEU A 491 -6.93 -47.25 14.83
CA LEU A 491 -5.67 -47.55 15.52
C LEU A 491 -4.54 -46.65 15.06
N GLU A 492 -4.44 -46.37 13.76
CA GLU A 492 -3.43 -45.46 13.16
C GLU A 492 -3.51 -44.02 13.69
N THR A 493 -4.70 -43.59 14.16
CA THR A 493 -4.84 -42.26 14.81
C THR A 493 -4.08 -42.18 16.14
N ASN A 494 -3.68 -43.27 16.74
CA ASN A 494 -3.06 -43.37 18.07
C ASN A 494 -3.92 -42.84 19.24
N VAL A 495 -5.14 -42.45 19.01
CA VAL A 495 -6.05 -41.97 20.07
C VAL A 495 -6.39 -43.10 21.05
N LEU A 496 -6.51 -44.34 20.55
CA LEU A 496 -6.81 -45.51 21.38
C LEU A 496 -5.58 -46.04 22.14
N SER A 497 -4.38 -45.84 21.59
CA SER A 497 -3.14 -46.37 22.17
C SER A 497 -2.58 -45.42 23.25
N THR A 498 -2.60 -44.11 23.07
CA THR A 498 -1.99 -43.14 23.99
C THR A 498 -2.95 -42.02 24.41
N LYS A 499 -2.80 -41.52 25.67
CA LYS A 499 -3.48 -40.33 26.15
C LYS A 499 -2.74 -39.03 25.76
N ASN A 500 -1.52 -39.14 25.27
CA ASN A 500 -0.71 -37.98 24.88
C ASN A 500 -1.11 -37.50 23.48
N TYR A 501 -1.76 -36.34 23.40
CA TYR A 501 -2.24 -35.77 22.16
C TYR A 501 -1.14 -35.39 21.17
N THR A 502 0.10 -35.19 21.62
CA THR A 502 1.24 -34.88 20.74
C THR A 502 1.65 -36.08 19.87
N LYS A 503 1.32 -37.29 20.31
CA LYS A 503 1.59 -38.53 19.59
C LYS A 503 0.44 -38.97 18.68
N TRP A 504 -0.67 -38.23 18.68
CA TRP A 504 -1.81 -38.55 17.82
C TRP A 504 -1.50 -38.15 16.38
N ASN A 505 -1.96 -38.94 15.42
CA ASN A 505 -1.88 -38.61 14.03
C ASN A 505 -3.08 -37.74 13.65
N TRP A 506 -2.89 -36.41 13.67
CA TRP A 506 -3.95 -35.43 13.46
C TRP A 506 -4.44 -35.37 12.02
N ASP A 507 -3.58 -35.70 11.04
CA ASP A 507 -3.97 -35.72 9.63
C ASP A 507 -4.90 -36.88 9.34
N THR A 508 -4.57 -38.09 9.85
CA THR A 508 -5.46 -39.28 9.77
C THR A 508 -6.76 -39.01 10.56
N LEU A 509 -6.70 -38.30 11.70
CA LEU A 509 -7.89 -37.92 12.47
C LEU A 509 -8.83 -37.03 11.63
N ILE A 510 -8.32 -36.01 10.99
CA ILE A 510 -9.13 -35.12 10.15
C ILE A 510 -9.73 -35.88 8.97
N GLN A 511 -8.95 -36.75 8.29
CA GLN A 511 -9.42 -37.59 7.20
C GLN A 511 -10.53 -38.54 7.66
N LEU A 512 -10.37 -39.15 8.83
CA LEU A 512 -11.36 -40.04 9.40
C LEU A 512 -12.69 -39.32 9.70
N MET A 513 -12.61 -38.11 10.23
CA MET A 513 -13.79 -37.28 10.55
C MET A 513 -14.48 -36.76 9.27
N GLN A 514 -13.73 -36.35 8.28
CA GLN A 514 -14.28 -35.85 7.00
C GLN A 514 -14.78 -36.95 6.04
N GLY A 515 -14.50 -38.18 6.31
CA GLY A 515 -14.85 -39.33 5.48
C GLY A 515 -15.65 -40.41 6.25
N PRO A 516 -15.00 -41.48 6.79
CA PRO A 516 -15.68 -42.62 7.39
C PRO A 516 -16.68 -42.30 8.50
N LEU A 517 -16.38 -41.32 9.36
CA LEU A 517 -17.25 -40.96 10.50
C LEU A 517 -18.49 -40.13 10.09
N LEU A 518 -18.61 -39.70 8.84
CA LEU A 518 -19.87 -39.16 8.32
C LEU A 518 -20.95 -40.25 8.16
N ASN A 519 -20.55 -41.55 8.12
CA ASN A 519 -21.50 -42.64 8.12
C ASN A 519 -22.07 -42.87 9.52
N PRO A 520 -23.40 -42.79 9.74
CA PRO A 520 -24.03 -42.92 11.06
C PRO A 520 -23.67 -44.25 11.78
N LYS A 521 -23.55 -45.37 11.08
CA LYS A 521 -23.17 -46.67 11.66
C LYS A 521 -21.74 -46.66 12.20
N ARG A 522 -20.80 -46.05 11.46
CA ARG A 522 -19.39 -45.94 11.85
C ARG A 522 -19.22 -44.98 13.02
N LEU A 523 -19.98 -43.90 13.01
CA LEU A 523 -19.98 -42.94 14.11
C LEU A 523 -20.51 -43.58 15.39
N ASP A 524 -21.61 -44.36 15.33
CA ASP A 524 -22.17 -45.05 16.48
C ASP A 524 -21.20 -46.12 17.03
N GLU A 525 -20.51 -46.87 16.16
CA GLU A 525 -19.44 -47.81 16.52
C GLU A 525 -18.29 -47.06 17.24
N ALA A 526 -17.86 -45.92 16.75
CA ALA A 526 -16.81 -45.09 17.37
C ALA A 526 -17.23 -44.51 18.73
N ILE A 527 -18.52 -44.20 18.92
CA ILE A 527 -19.07 -43.65 20.18
C ILE A 527 -19.27 -44.80 21.20
N ARG A 528 -19.90 -45.89 20.85
CA ARG A 528 -20.37 -46.92 21.79
C ARG A 528 -19.39 -48.08 21.94
N ALA A 529 -18.83 -48.59 20.83
CA ALA A 529 -17.97 -49.74 20.88
C ALA A 529 -16.54 -49.44 21.30
N THR A 530 -16.11 -48.20 21.19
CA THR A 530 -14.72 -47.80 21.45
C THR A 530 -14.62 -46.65 22.45
N LYS A 531 -13.43 -46.48 23.04
CA LYS A 531 -13.14 -45.30 23.87
C LYS A 531 -12.66 -44.06 23.05
N PHE A 532 -12.74 -44.16 21.72
CA PHE A 532 -12.18 -43.15 20.78
C PHE A 532 -12.81 -41.77 20.99
N MET A 533 -14.12 -41.66 20.79
CA MET A 533 -14.81 -40.38 20.94
C MET A 533 -14.69 -39.79 22.36
N LYS A 534 -14.74 -40.66 23.41
CA LYS A 534 -14.57 -40.21 24.79
C LYS A 534 -13.18 -39.61 25.03
N ARG A 535 -12.12 -40.16 24.45
CA ARG A 535 -10.76 -39.66 24.59
C ARG A 535 -10.56 -38.35 23.80
N LEU A 536 -11.06 -38.30 22.55
CA LEU A 536 -10.96 -37.13 21.67
C LEU A 536 -11.71 -35.93 22.29
N MET A 537 -12.97 -36.14 22.75
CA MET A 537 -13.73 -35.07 23.43
C MET A 537 -13.11 -34.67 24.76
N SER A 538 -12.40 -35.55 25.45
CA SER A 538 -11.70 -35.24 26.68
C SER A 538 -10.53 -34.29 26.48
N PHE A 539 -9.94 -34.24 25.28
CA PHE A 539 -8.88 -33.29 24.95
C PHE A 539 -9.42 -31.86 24.91
N TYR A 540 -10.62 -31.65 24.34
CA TYR A 540 -11.23 -30.33 24.22
C TYR A 540 -11.94 -29.81 25.48
N ARG A 541 -12.03 -30.60 26.56
CA ARG A 541 -12.69 -30.12 27.79
C ARG A 541 -11.94 -28.98 28.45
N PRO A 542 -12.61 -27.80 28.70
CA PRO A 542 -12.00 -26.61 29.29
C PRO A 542 -11.21 -26.88 30.56
N PHE A 543 -11.84 -27.45 31.57
CA PHE A 543 -11.26 -27.71 32.89
C PHE A 543 -10.23 -28.86 32.92
N LYS A 544 -9.87 -29.42 31.80
CA LYS A 544 -8.72 -30.32 31.69
C LYS A 544 -7.45 -29.65 31.22
N TYR A 545 -7.54 -28.41 30.78
CA TYR A 545 -6.44 -27.54 30.39
C TYR A 545 -5.50 -28.12 29.32
N ARG A 546 -5.90 -29.22 28.63
CA ARG A 546 -5.07 -29.86 27.62
C ARG A 546 -5.04 -29.11 26.29
N PHE A 547 -6.18 -28.57 25.89
CA PHE A 547 -6.31 -27.77 24.67
C PHE A 547 -6.04 -26.30 24.93
N SER A 548 -6.62 -25.77 26.01
CA SER A 548 -6.60 -24.35 26.35
C SER A 548 -5.23 -23.80 26.77
N GLU A 549 -4.27 -24.65 27.16
CA GLU A 549 -2.91 -24.21 27.54
C GLU A 549 -1.91 -24.30 26.40
N ILE A 550 -2.27 -24.91 25.28
CA ILE A 550 -1.38 -24.96 24.12
C ILE A 550 -1.13 -23.53 23.61
N ARG A 551 0.13 -23.18 23.43
CA ARG A 551 0.50 -21.87 22.86
C ARG A 551 -0.05 -21.75 21.43
N ARG A 552 -0.54 -20.54 21.10
CA ARG A 552 -1.01 -20.17 19.77
C ARG A 552 0.17 -20.04 18.82
N THR A 553 0.32 -21.00 17.91
CA THR A 553 1.32 -21.02 16.85
C THR A 553 0.66 -21.50 15.56
N SER A 554 1.26 -21.21 14.40
CA SER A 554 0.76 -21.72 13.11
C SER A 554 0.60 -23.24 13.11
N ALA A 555 1.53 -23.99 13.71
CA ALA A 555 1.45 -25.44 13.83
C ALA A 555 0.34 -25.91 14.78
N SER A 556 0.00 -25.15 15.82
CA SER A 556 -1.03 -25.54 16.80
C SER A 556 -2.45 -25.26 16.31
N GLN A 557 -2.64 -24.43 15.28
CA GLN A 557 -3.94 -24.18 14.64
C GLN A 557 -4.63 -25.48 14.16
N ARG A 558 -3.87 -26.50 13.77
CA ARG A 558 -4.40 -27.81 13.38
C ARG A 558 -5.33 -28.41 14.43
N TYR A 559 -5.13 -28.12 15.72
CA TYR A 559 -5.99 -28.61 16.80
C TYR A 559 -7.35 -27.93 16.81
N VAL A 560 -7.39 -26.64 16.50
CA VAL A 560 -8.64 -25.88 16.36
C VAL A 560 -9.43 -26.38 15.16
N ILE A 561 -8.75 -26.55 14.00
CA ILE A 561 -9.35 -27.08 12.77
C ILE A 561 -9.93 -28.47 13.01
N ALA A 562 -9.16 -29.36 13.65
CA ALA A 562 -9.64 -30.70 13.96
C ALA A 562 -10.87 -30.68 14.89
N GLY A 563 -10.94 -29.74 15.84
CA GLY A 563 -12.11 -29.52 16.68
C GLY A 563 -13.34 -29.08 15.89
N SER A 564 -13.18 -28.10 14.99
CA SER A 564 -14.29 -27.65 14.12
C SER A 564 -14.79 -28.76 13.20
N VAL A 565 -13.88 -29.54 12.59
CA VAL A 565 -14.23 -30.70 11.79
C VAL A 565 -14.98 -31.76 12.61
N LEU A 566 -14.52 -32.02 13.84
CA LEU A 566 -15.21 -32.94 14.76
C LEU A 566 -16.65 -32.50 15.04
N PHE A 567 -16.86 -31.21 15.35
CA PHE A 567 -18.19 -30.69 15.60
C PHE A 567 -19.08 -30.76 14.36
N LYS A 568 -18.57 -30.41 13.17
CA LYS A 568 -19.30 -30.58 11.90
C LYS A 568 -19.71 -32.03 11.67
N THR A 569 -18.81 -32.99 11.91
CA THR A 569 -19.09 -34.43 11.77
C THR A 569 -20.16 -34.90 12.75
N LEU A 570 -20.12 -34.42 13.99
CA LEU A 570 -21.14 -34.76 15.01
C LEU A 570 -22.51 -34.15 14.70
N LEU A 571 -22.55 -32.93 14.21
CA LEU A 571 -23.78 -32.23 13.85
C LEU A 571 -24.44 -32.83 12.60
N ALA A 572 -23.65 -33.37 11.68
CA ALA A 572 -24.15 -34.03 10.47
C ALA A 572 -24.93 -35.31 10.73
N ASN A 573 -24.90 -35.87 11.94
CA ASN A 573 -25.51 -37.15 12.30
C ASN A 573 -26.38 -37.08 13.56
N PRO A 574 -27.59 -37.61 13.59
CA PRO A 574 -28.48 -37.61 14.77
C PRO A 574 -27.84 -38.21 16.04
N GLU A 575 -27.09 -39.31 15.90
CA GLU A 575 -26.41 -39.96 17.03
C GLU A 575 -25.23 -39.08 17.55
N GLY A 576 -24.56 -38.37 16.64
CA GLY A 576 -23.55 -37.36 16.99
C GLY A 576 -24.15 -36.19 17.77
N VAL A 577 -25.32 -35.69 17.33
CA VAL A 577 -26.08 -34.62 18.00
C VAL A 577 -26.45 -35.06 19.43
N LYS A 578 -27.01 -36.25 19.60
CA LYS A 578 -27.34 -36.81 20.93
C LYS A 578 -26.10 -36.94 21.82
N TYR A 579 -24.99 -37.41 21.26
CA TYR A 579 -23.73 -37.54 21.97
C TYR A 579 -23.17 -36.18 22.42
N LEU A 580 -23.21 -35.19 21.56
CA LEU A 580 -22.72 -33.83 21.86
C LEU A 580 -23.60 -33.14 22.90
N MET A 581 -24.93 -33.28 22.82
CA MET A 581 -25.88 -32.78 23.81
C MET A 581 -25.65 -33.39 25.21
N GLY A 582 -25.32 -34.66 25.28
CA GLY A 582 -25.05 -35.38 26.54
C GLY A 582 -23.63 -35.14 27.09
N ASN A 583 -22.73 -34.48 26.32
CA ASN A 583 -21.36 -34.32 26.72
C ASN A 583 -21.17 -33.13 27.67
N LYS A 584 -20.24 -33.30 28.63
CA LYS A 584 -19.94 -32.26 29.63
C LYS A 584 -19.21 -31.06 29.02
N LEU A 585 -18.75 -31.09 27.76
CA LEU A 585 -17.94 -30.06 27.14
C LEU A 585 -18.71 -28.75 27.00
N LEU A 586 -19.92 -28.77 26.40
CA LEU A 586 -20.72 -27.56 26.19
C LEU A 586 -21.11 -26.90 27.51
N ARG A 587 -21.47 -27.71 28.50
CA ARG A 587 -21.74 -27.22 29.87
C ARG A 587 -20.51 -26.49 30.45
N GLN A 588 -19.31 -27.08 30.30
CA GLN A 588 -18.08 -26.48 30.80
C GLN A 588 -17.71 -25.21 30.07
N VAL A 589 -17.97 -25.12 28.75
CA VAL A 589 -17.78 -23.88 27.97
C VAL A 589 -18.76 -22.80 28.47
N ALA A 590 -20.01 -23.15 28.73
CA ALA A 590 -20.98 -22.23 29.30
C ALA A 590 -20.55 -21.74 30.71
N GLU A 591 -20.02 -22.63 31.55
CA GLU A 591 -19.48 -22.26 32.86
C GLU A 591 -18.27 -21.28 32.75
N CYS A 592 -17.41 -21.46 31.71
CA CYS A 592 -16.30 -20.55 31.41
C CYS A 592 -16.78 -19.19 30.92
N LEU A 593 -17.83 -19.13 30.12
CA LEU A 593 -18.45 -17.89 29.66
C LEU A 593 -19.13 -17.16 30.83
N ALA A 594 -19.82 -17.91 31.71
CA ALA A 594 -20.45 -17.35 32.90
C ALA A 594 -19.43 -16.71 33.85
N GLN A 595 -18.17 -17.15 33.88
CA GLN A 595 -17.11 -16.52 34.68
C GLN A 595 -16.77 -15.10 34.22
N LEU A 596 -17.11 -14.75 33.00
CA LEU A 596 -16.88 -13.44 32.40
C LEU A 596 -18.10 -12.55 32.45
N ASP A 597 -19.28 -13.12 32.63
CA ASP A 597 -20.53 -12.40 32.66
C ASP A 597 -20.73 -11.77 34.06
N PRO A 598 -20.72 -10.43 34.16
CA PRO A 598 -20.92 -9.74 35.44
C PRO A 598 -22.24 -10.08 36.14
N MET A 599 -23.25 -10.47 35.35
CA MET A 599 -24.59 -10.79 35.83
C MET A 599 -24.71 -12.21 36.38
N SER A 600 -23.73 -13.07 36.14
CA SER A 600 -23.77 -14.46 36.59
C SER A 600 -23.44 -14.66 38.07
N GLY A 601 -22.75 -13.73 38.70
CA GLY A 601 -22.24 -13.83 40.07
C GLY A 601 -21.11 -14.88 40.23
N ILE A 602 -20.64 -15.51 39.16
CA ILE A 602 -19.57 -16.52 39.16
C ILE A 602 -18.25 -15.81 38.89
N THR A 603 -17.36 -15.80 39.89
CA THR A 603 -16.02 -15.22 39.75
C THR A 603 -14.94 -16.29 39.73
N SER A 604 -13.89 -16.08 38.95
CA SER A 604 -12.70 -16.94 38.94
C SER A 604 -11.47 -16.05 38.98
N ALA A 605 -10.46 -16.45 39.78
CA ALA A 605 -9.20 -15.74 39.87
C ALA A 605 -8.45 -15.75 38.54
N GLU A 606 -8.57 -16.83 37.76
CA GLU A 606 -7.97 -16.97 36.44
C GLU A 606 -9.00 -17.51 35.42
N PRO A 607 -9.81 -16.64 34.81
CA PRO A 607 -10.78 -17.08 33.80
C PRO A 607 -10.08 -17.69 32.59
N LEU A 608 -10.69 -18.76 32.05
CA LEU A 608 -10.17 -19.43 30.85
C LEU A 608 -10.05 -18.46 29.66
N PHE A 609 -10.95 -17.50 29.57
CA PHE A 609 -10.99 -16.49 28.52
C PHE A 609 -10.43 -15.13 28.99
N SER A 610 -9.40 -15.15 29.86
CA SER A 610 -8.63 -13.93 30.18
C SER A 610 -7.95 -13.39 28.90
N LYS A 611 -7.72 -12.06 28.82
CA LYS A 611 -7.08 -11.42 27.67
C LYS A 611 -5.77 -12.11 27.29
N TYR A 612 -4.90 -12.34 28.26
CA TYR A 612 -3.63 -13.03 28.06
C TYR A 612 -3.82 -14.42 27.43
N ARG A 613 -4.77 -15.23 27.89
CA ARG A 613 -4.99 -16.58 27.34
C ARG A 613 -5.57 -16.55 25.93
N LEU A 614 -6.46 -15.60 25.63
CA LEU A 614 -7.01 -15.45 24.28
C LEU A 614 -5.95 -15.07 23.26
N GLU A 615 -4.98 -14.25 23.64
CA GLU A 615 -3.91 -13.82 22.75
C GLU A 615 -2.81 -14.88 22.57
N THR A 616 -2.45 -15.58 23.66
CA THR A 616 -1.25 -16.45 23.70
C THR A 616 -1.52 -17.93 23.54
N THR A 617 -2.76 -18.39 23.82
CA THR A 617 -3.11 -19.82 23.83
C THR A 617 -4.24 -20.17 22.89
N LEU A 618 -4.55 -21.48 22.75
CA LEU A 618 -5.69 -21.95 21.96
C LEU A 618 -7.05 -21.77 22.64
N SER A 619 -7.13 -21.04 23.75
CA SER A 619 -8.41 -20.72 24.40
C SER A 619 -9.39 -20.03 23.48
N TYR A 620 -8.91 -19.17 22.54
CA TYR A 620 -9.76 -18.55 21.51
C TYR A 620 -10.44 -19.58 20.60
N GLY A 621 -9.87 -20.79 20.44
CA GLY A 621 -10.44 -21.84 19.61
C GLY A 621 -11.82 -22.32 20.07
N TYR A 622 -12.21 -22.09 21.34
CA TYR A 622 -13.57 -22.37 21.78
C TYR A 622 -14.60 -21.48 21.10
N PHE A 623 -14.26 -20.21 20.80
CA PHE A 623 -15.14 -19.36 20.01
C PHE A 623 -15.32 -19.91 18.59
N THR A 624 -14.27 -20.44 17.97
CA THR A 624 -14.37 -21.11 16.66
C THR A 624 -15.27 -22.35 16.71
N LEU A 625 -15.23 -23.11 17.82
CA LEU A 625 -16.14 -24.25 18.01
C LEU A 625 -17.60 -23.78 18.21
N LEU A 626 -17.82 -22.67 18.92
CA LEU A 626 -19.14 -22.05 19.06
C LEU A 626 -19.67 -21.53 17.72
N GLY A 627 -18.80 -20.94 16.89
CA GLY A 627 -19.13 -20.58 15.50
C GLY A 627 -19.53 -21.79 14.67
N THR A 628 -18.83 -22.92 14.81
CA THR A 628 -19.24 -24.17 14.14
C THR A 628 -20.60 -24.68 14.62
N LEU A 629 -20.95 -24.47 15.89
CA LEU A 629 -22.29 -24.79 16.40
C LEU A 629 -23.35 -23.83 15.84
N SER A 630 -23.03 -22.55 15.73
CA SER A 630 -23.99 -21.54 15.24
C SER A 630 -24.34 -21.71 13.76
N SER A 631 -23.56 -22.49 12.98
CA SER A 631 -23.85 -22.78 11.57
C SER A 631 -24.89 -23.88 11.34
N ASP A 632 -25.35 -24.55 12.41
CA ASP A 632 -26.30 -25.67 12.31
C ASP A 632 -27.49 -25.45 13.25
N PRO A 633 -28.74 -25.75 12.83
CA PRO A 633 -29.93 -25.57 13.66
C PRO A 633 -29.89 -26.37 14.97
N ASN A 634 -29.35 -27.59 14.94
CA ASN A 634 -29.19 -28.40 16.17
C ASN A 634 -28.11 -27.76 17.08
N GLY A 635 -27.08 -27.19 16.48
CA GLY A 635 -26.06 -26.47 17.23
C GLY A 635 -26.61 -25.22 17.93
N LEU A 636 -27.48 -24.45 17.26
CA LEU A 636 -28.17 -23.30 17.87
C LEU A 636 -29.03 -23.73 19.07
N THR A 637 -29.81 -24.80 18.95
CA THR A 637 -30.61 -25.31 20.07
C THR A 637 -29.74 -25.75 21.25
N MET A 638 -28.51 -26.23 21.00
CA MET A 638 -27.56 -26.56 22.07
C MET A 638 -27.02 -25.30 22.77
N ILE A 639 -26.70 -24.26 22.02
CA ILE A 639 -26.24 -22.95 22.55
C ILE A 639 -27.34 -22.35 23.43
N GLU A 640 -28.60 -22.39 22.95
CA GLU A 640 -29.78 -21.90 23.65
C GLU A 640 -30.05 -22.70 24.94
N ARG A 641 -30.00 -24.01 24.87
CA ARG A 641 -30.20 -24.90 26.02
C ARG A 641 -29.26 -24.56 27.19
N TRP A 642 -28.05 -24.17 26.92
CA TRP A 642 -27.04 -23.77 27.91
C TRP A 642 -27.06 -22.28 28.21
N ARG A 643 -28.07 -21.52 27.73
CA ARG A 643 -28.26 -20.07 27.90
C ARG A 643 -27.05 -19.23 27.49
N MET A 644 -26.25 -19.74 26.55
CA MET A 644 -25.05 -19.05 26.10
C MET A 644 -25.37 -17.75 25.33
N PHE A 645 -26.53 -17.68 24.64
CA PHE A 645 -26.96 -16.45 23.99
C PHE A 645 -27.17 -15.30 24.96
N ASN A 646 -27.77 -15.58 26.16
CA ASN A 646 -27.92 -14.55 27.21
C ASN A 646 -26.55 -14.01 27.63
N MET A 647 -25.55 -14.90 27.79
CA MET A 647 -24.19 -14.51 28.10
C MET A 647 -23.57 -13.70 26.97
N PHE A 648 -23.80 -14.07 25.69
CA PHE A 648 -23.29 -13.31 24.54
C PHE A 648 -23.87 -11.91 24.47
N TYR A 649 -25.16 -11.73 24.80
CA TYR A 649 -25.76 -10.39 24.92
C TYR A 649 -25.09 -9.54 26.00
N HIS A 650 -24.82 -10.12 27.17
CA HIS A 650 -24.12 -9.41 28.25
C HIS A 650 -22.65 -9.13 27.87
N LEU A 651 -21.96 -10.09 27.29
CA LEU A 651 -20.57 -9.91 26.82
C LEU A 651 -20.46 -8.84 25.74
N SER A 652 -21.46 -8.70 24.87
CA SER A 652 -21.48 -7.66 23.83
C SER A 652 -21.52 -6.22 24.38
N GLU A 653 -21.89 -6.04 25.64
CA GLU A 653 -21.92 -4.75 26.36
C GLU A 653 -20.66 -4.49 27.20
N LEU A 654 -19.74 -5.46 27.29
CA LEU A 654 -18.51 -5.32 28.07
C LEU A 654 -17.45 -4.49 27.34
N ASN A 655 -17.58 -3.17 27.38
CA ASN A 655 -16.64 -2.26 26.72
C ASN A 655 -15.18 -2.41 27.20
N THR A 656 -14.96 -2.88 28.42
CA THR A 656 -13.62 -3.17 28.96
C THR A 656 -12.92 -4.36 28.31
N ARG A 657 -13.67 -5.22 27.59
CA ARG A 657 -13.17 -6.46 26.99
C ARG A 657 -13.46 -6.50 25.47
N LYS A 658 -12.96 -5.51 24.74
CA LYS A 658 -13.07 -5.43 23.27
C LYS A 658 -12.58 -6.70 22.58
N ASP A 659 -11.52 -7.33 23.10
CA ASP A 659 -10.96 -8.59 22.62
C ASP A 659 -11.99 -9.73 22.57
N LEU A 660 -12.85 -9.83 23.59
CA LEU A 660 -13.91 -10.83 23.64
C LEU A 660 -15.02 -10.55 22.63
N ILE A 661 -15.43 -9.29 22.52
CA ILE A 661 -16.48 -8.90 21.56
C ILE A 661 -16.01 -9.19 20.13
N MET A 662 -14.77 -8.80 19.78
CA MET A 662 -14.18 -9.06 18.47
C MET A 662 -14.03 -10.57 18.20
N ALA A 663 -13.62 -11.36 19.19
CA ALA A 663 -13.54 -12.81 19.08
C ALA A 663 -14.92 -13.45 18.87
N LEU A 664 -15.94 -12.98 19.55
CA LEU A 664 -17.32 -13.43 19.42
C LEU A 664 -17.85 -13.12 18.01
N VAL A 665 -17.78 -11.85 17.59
CA VAL A 665 -18.25 -11.39 16.27
C VAL A 665 -17.55 -12.13 15.14
N SER A 666 -16.23 -12.28 15.19
CA SER A 666 -15.46 -12.94 14.12
C SER A 666 -15.66 -14.44 14.03
N SER A 667 -16.18 -15.06 15.07
CA SER A 667 -16.31 -16.53 15.17
C SER A 667 -17.71 -17.05 14.88
N LEU A 668 -18.75 -16.29 15.20
CA LEU A 668 -20.15 -16.71 14.98
C LEU A 668 -20.46 -16.82 13.49
N ASP A 669 -21.35 -17.75 13.16
CA ASP A 669 -21.91 -17.91 11.82
C ASP A 669 -23.26 -17.16 11.74
N TYR A 670 -23.49 -16.49 10.60
CA TYR A 670 -24.64 -15.59 10.40
C TYR A 670 -25.59 -16.07 9.29
N HIS A 671 -25.35 -17.26 8.68
CA HIS A 671 -26.23 -17.80 7.63
C HIS A 671 -27.65 -18.03 8.12
N LEU A 672 -27.80 -18.49 9.36
CA LEU A 672 -29.10 -18.72 9.97
C LEU A 672 -29.60 -17.44 10.65
N GLU A 673 -30.86 -17.10 10.41
CA GLU A 673 -31.52 -16.00 11.09
C GLU A 673 -31.71 -16.31 12.56
N GLY A 674 -31.65 -15.28 13.40
CA GLY A 674 -31.88 -15.41 14.84
C GLY A 674 -30.86 -14.68 15.72
N HIS A 675 -30.56 -15.23 16.87
CA HIS A 675 -29.74 -14.58 17.90
C HIS A 675 -28.36 -14.12 17.44
N THR A 676 -27.71 -14.85 16.54
CA THR A 676 -26.37 -14.46 16.03
C THR A 676 -26.41 -13.15 15.29
N ARG A 677 -27.41 -12.96 14.41
CA ARG A 677 -27.60 -11.71 13.65
C ARG A 677 -27.97 -10.55 14.57
N ILE A 678 -28.81 -10.80 15.58
CA ILE A 678 -29.22 -9.78 16.58
C ILE A 678 -28.00 -9.32 17.42
N ILE A 679 -27.12 -10.24 17.81
CA ILE A 679 -25.90 -9.91 18.55
C ILE A 679 -24.99 -9.00 17.72
N LEU A 680 -24.80 -9.31 16.42
CA LEU A 680 -23.96 -8.51 15.55
C LEU A 680 -24.57 -7.10 15.37
N ALA A 681 -25.87 -7.00 15.10
CA ALA A 681 -26.56 -5.71 15.00
C ALA A 681 -26.45 -4.90 16.29
N LYS A 682 -26.60 -5.55 17.43
CA LYS A 682 -26.42 -4.89 18.73
C LYS A 682 -25.01 -4.33 18.92
N VAL A 683 -23.98 -5.10 18.55
CA VAL A 683 -22.57 -4.67 18.66
C VAL A 683 -22.28 -3.46 17.76
N LEU A 684 -22.91 -3.36 16.59
CA LEU A 684 -22.79 -2.22 15.70
C LEU A 684 -23.37 -0.93 16.30
N VAL A 685 -24.39 -1.04 17.15
CA VAL A 685 -25.05 0.12 17.78
C VAL A 685 -24.42 0.48 19.12
N THR A 686 -24.14 -0.50 19.97
CA THR A 686 -23.74 -0.28 21.38
C THR A 686 -22.23 -0.36 21.62
N GLY A 687 -21.45 -0.86 20.66
CA GLY A 687 -20.01 -1.03 20.81
C GLY A 687 -19.25 0.29 20.84
N GLU A 688 -18.06 0.30 21.44
CA GLU A 688 -17.13 1.42 21.29
C GLU A 688 -16.65 1.56 19.84
N LYS A 689 -16.12 2.74 19.47
CA LYS A 689 -15.64 3.07 18.13
C LYS A 689 -14.82 1.94 17.49
N ASP A 690 -13.80 1.43 18.18
CA ASP A 690 -12.90 0.40 17.63
C ASP A 690 -13.65 -0.91 17.32
N VAL A 691 -14.64 -1.24 18.17
CA VAL A 691 -15.47 -2.44 18.01
C VAL A 691 -16.44 -2.27 16.85
N ARG A 692 -17.07 -1.10 16.72
CA ARG A 692 -17.92 -0.77 15.58
C ARG A 692 -17.14 -0.80 14.25
N MET A 693 -15.96 -0.17 14.21
CA MET A 693 -15.03 -0.22 13.08
C MET A 693 -14.67 -1.67 12.69
N PHE A 694 -14.32 -2.49 13.68
CA PHE A 694 -14.01 -3.91 13.44
C PHE A 694 -15.23 -4.66 12.88
N THR A 695 -16.41 -4.43 13.46
CA THR A 695 -17.66 -5.12 13.07
C THR A 695 -18.10 -4.68 11.68
N THR A 696 -18.00 -3.39 11.36
CA THR A 696 -18.25 -2.85 10.00
C THR A 696 -17.27 -3.47 8.98
N SER A 697 -15.98 -3.60 9.33
CA SER A 697 -15.02 -4.32 8.51
C SER A 697 -15.34 -5.81 8.37
N HIS A 698 -15.95 -6.42 9.37
CA HIS A 698 -16.38 -7.82 9.32
C HIS A 698 -17.58 -8.03 8.38
N LEU A 699 -18.51 -7.06 8.31
CA LEU A 699 -19.62 -7.09 7.35
C LEU A 699 -19.11 -7.17 5.89
N ALA A 700 -17.99 -6.54 5.56
CA ALA A 700 -17.37 -6.65 4.24
C ALA A 700 -17.09 -8.11 3.84
N LYS A 701 -16.72 -8.97 4.81
CA LYS A 701 -16.50 -10.40 4.57
C LYS A 701 -17.79 -11.17 4.37
N LEU A 702 -18.88 -10.70 4.98
CA LEU A 702 -20.20 -11.34 4.88
C LEU A 702 -20.88 -11.06 3.53
N ILE A 703 -20.59 -9.92 2.91
CA ILE A 703 -21.07 -9.58 1.57
C ILE A 703 -20.45 -10.51 0.52
N ASP A 704 -19.22 -10.96 0.70
CA ASP A 704 -18.51 -11.83 -0.24
C ASP A 704 -19.08 -13.27 -0.31
N PHE A 705 -20.06 -13.63 0.52
CA PHE A 705 -20.69 -14.96 0.46
C PHE A 705 -21.74 -15.05 -0.66
N GLU A 706 -21.93 -16.27 -1.19
CA GLU A 706 -22.88 -16.54 -2.27
C GLU A 706 -24.35 -16.45 -1.84
N ASP A 707 -24.64 -16.47 -0.54
CA ASP A 707 -26.01 -16.41 -0.02
C ASP A 707 -26.59 -14.99 -0.14
N ILE A 708 -27.57 -14.84 -1.03
CA ILE A 708 -28.22 -13.56 -1.31
C ILE A 708 -28.90 -12.97 -0.05
N ASN A 709 -29.53 -13.83 0.78
CA ASN A 709 -30.23 -13.34 1.99
C ASN A 709 -29.25 -12.77 3.01
N MET A 710 -28.10 -13.44 3.19
CA MET A 710 -27.08 -12.96 4.09
C MET A 710 -26.40 -11.69 3.57
N ARG A 711 -26.15 -11.63 2.26
CA ARG A 711 -25.57 -10.46 1.60
C ARG A 711 -26.48 -9.25 1.77
N ASN A 712 -27.78 -9.39 1.46
CA ASN A 712 -28.75 -8.30 1.56
C ASN A 712 -28.87 -7.79 3.00
N TRP A 713 -28.94 -8.69 3.98
CA TRP A 713 -28.95 -8.33 5.39
C TRP A 713 -27.67 -7.59 5.81
N ALA A 714 -26.50 -8.02 5.34
CA ALA A 714 -25.25 -7.33 5.64
C ALA A 714 -25.19 -5.93 5.02
N ILE A 715 -25.77 -5.75 3.83
CA ILE A 715 -25.89 -4.44 3.16
C ILE A 715 -26.82 -3.53 3.96
N GLU A 716 -27.98 -4.01 4.41
CA GLU A 716 -28.89 -3.24 5.25
C GLU A 716 -28.18 -2.69 6.50
N LEU A 717 -27.43 -3.53 7.20
CA LEU A 717 -26.64 -3.10 8.35
C LEU A 717 -25.56 -2.09 7.99
N LEU A 718 -24.91 -2.21 6.84
CA LEU A 718 -23.94 -1.21 6.37
C LEU A 718 -24.58 0.13 6.03
N VAL A 719 -25.77 0.10 5.46
CA VAL A 719 -26.55 1.31 5.22
C VAL A 719 -26.93 2.00 6.53
N GLU A 720 -27.29 1.22 7.58
CA GLU A 720 -27.50 1.77 8.92
C GLU A 720 -26.21 2.40 9.50
N GLN A 721 -25.02 1.86 9.18
CA GLN A 721 -23.73 2.42 9.67
C GLN A 721 -23.36 3.75 8.97
N LEU A 722 -24.05 4.16 7.91
CA LEU A 722 -23.91 5.51 7.33
C LEU A 722 -24.40 6.60 8.29
N TYR A 723 -25.24 6.25 9.23
CA TYR A 723 -25.80 7.16 10.26
C TYR A 723 -25.07 7.04 11.62
N ASP A 724 -23.89 6.42 11.65
CA ASP A 724 -23.09 6.33 12.89
C ASP A 724 -22.66 7.73 13.35
N VAL A 725 -22.59 7.90 14.68
CA VAL A 725 -22.14 9.15 15.30
C VAL A 725 -20.67 9.48 14.95
N ASP A 726 -19.86 8.46 14.69
CA ASP A 726 -18.44 8.63 14.40
C ASP A 726 -18.18 8.66 12.88
N PRO A 727 -17.62 9.75 12.36
CA PRO A 727 -17.38 9.89 10.92
C PRO A 727 -16.41 8.85 10.34
N ASP A 728 -15.55 8.23 11.15
CA ASP A 728 -14.64 7.20 10.65
C ASP A 728 -15.36 5.88 10.40
N VAL A 729 -16.41 5.58 11.16
CA VAL A 729 -17.29 4.42 10.92
C VAL A 729 -18.08 4.64 9.63
N CYS A 730 -18.64 5.85 9.43
CA CYS A 730 -19.32 6.21 8.18
C CYS A 730 -18.40 6.08 6.98
N LYS A 731 -17.17 6.60 7.04
CA LYS A 731 -16.16 6.47 5.96
C LYS A 731 -15.88 5.01 5.64
N LEU A 732 -15.76 4.17 6.66
CA LEU A 732 -15.52 2.74 6.45
C LEU A 732 -16.73 2.07 5.80
N ALA A 733 -17.95 2.40 6.22
CA ALA A 733 -19.18 1.87 5.64
C ALA A 733 -19.33 2.29 4.16
N ILE A 734 -19.09 3.57 3.83
CA ILE A 734 -19.08 4.08 2.44
C ILE A 734 -18.07 3.30 1.61
N LYS A 735 -16.88 3.08 2.14
CA LYS A 735 -15.85 2.33 1.42
C LYS A 735 -16.26 0.90 1.16
N VAL A 736 -16.80 0.20 2.15
CA VAL A 736 -17.26 -1.19 2.00
C VAL A 736 -18.43 -1.28 1.00
N LEU A 737 -19.40 -0.36 1.08
CA LEU A 737 -20.51 -0.28 0.12
C LEU A 737 -20.01 0.04 -1.29
N GLY A 738 -19.06 0.97 -1.42
CA GLY A 738 -18.45 1.32 -2.70
C GLY A 738 -17.70 0.13 -3.33
N ASP A 739 -17.03 -0.66 -2.51
CA ASP A 739 -16.39 -1.91 -2.94
C ASP A 739 -17.42 -2.97 -3.36
N ALA A 740 -18.54 -3.06 -2.66
CA ALA A 740 -19.62 -4.00 -2.97
C ALA A 740 -20.43 -3.62 -4.23
N CYS A 741 -20.48 -2.34 -4.57
CA CYS A 741 -21.12 -1.83 -5.79
C CYS A 741 -20.46 -2.29 -7.10
N GLU A 742 -19.34 -2.98 -7.06
CA GLU A 742 -18.74 -3.57 -8.27
C GLU A 742 -19.52 -4.79 -8.79
N ASP A 743 -20.29 -5.46 -7.92
CA ASP A 743 -21.19 -6.53 -8.30
C ASP A 743 -22.57 -5.93 -8.68
N GLY A 744 -22.99 -6.09 -9.93
CA GLY A 744 -24.23 -5.48 -10.46
C GLY A 744 -25.48 -5.78 -9.61
N PRO A 745 -25.79 -7.04 -9.28
CA PRO A 745 -26.91 -7.38 -8.40
C PRO A 745 -26.84 -6.74 -7.01
N THR A 746 -25.64 -6.60 -6.48
CA THR A 746 -25.39 -5.97 -5.18
C THR A 746 -25.62 -4.46 -5.26
N LEU A 747 -25.14 -3.83 -6.33
CA LEU A 747 -25.39 -2.42 -6.61
C LEU A 747 -26.89 -2.11 -6.75
N ASP A 748 -27.61 -2.93 -7.51
CA ASP A 748 -29.06 -2.79 -7.66
C ASP A 748 -29.79 -2.87 -6.31
N TYR A 749 -29.32 -3.73 -5.41
CA TYR A 749 -29.91 -3.82 -4.07
C TYR A 749 -29.58 -2.59 -3.21
N ILE A 750 -28.34 -2.10 -3.23
CA ILE A 750 -27.94 -0.88 -2.51
C ILE A 750 -28.74 0.32 -2.99
N VAL A 751 -28.92 0.46 -4.31
CA VAL A 751 -29.77 1.52 -4.92
C VAL A 751 -31.21 1.41 -4.43
N LYS A 752 -31.77 0.20 -4.32
CA LYS A 752 -33.13 0.00 -3.79
C LYS A 752 -33.28 0.37 -2.32
N CYS A 753 -32.21 0.26 -1.52
CA CYS A 753 -32.23 0.72 -0.12
C CYS A 753 -32.31 2.26 0.00
N LEU A 754 -32.02 3.01 -1.09
CA LEU A 754 -32.07 4.48 -1.19
C LEU A 754 -31.52 5.18 0.06
N PRO A 755 -30.23 5.01 0.37
CA PRO A 755 -29.66 5.64 1.55
C PRO A 755 -29.72 7.17 1.42
N ASP A 756 -30.21 7.85 2.46
CA ASP A 756 -30.10 9.30 2.55
C ASP A 756 -28.65 9.65 2.93
N LEU A 757 -27.97 10.35 2.04
CA LEU A 757 -26.55 10.65 2.15
C LEU A 757 -26.27 12.15 2.34
N GLU A 758 -27.30 13.00 2.45
CA GLU A 758 -27.14 14.46 2.56
C GLU A 758 -26.29 14.90 3.75
N HIS A 759 -26.37 14.19 4.86
CA HIS A 759 -25.64 14.49 6.11
C HIS A 759 -24.13 14.22 6.04
N LEU A 760 -23.64 13.47 5.02
CA LEU A 760 -22.24 13.08 4.89
C LEU A 760 -21.45 13.90 3.87
N SER A 761 -22.11 14.84 3.16
CA SER A 761 -21.50 15.76 2.20
C SER A 761 -20.49 15.08 1.24
N ASP A 762 -19.29 15.59 1.13
CA ASP A 762 -18.26 15.15 0.17
C ASP A 762 -17.79 13.70 0.38
N LEU A 763 -18.04 13.09 1.53
CA LEU A 763 -17.63 11.71 1.81
C LEU A 763 -18.38 10.69 0.97
N THR A 764 -19.56 11.03 0.49
CA THR A 764 -20.47 10.12 -0.25
C THR A 764 -20.22 10.09 -1.75
N ALA A 765 -19.51 11.08 -2.29
CA ALA A 765 -19.27 11.20 -3.73
C ALA A 765 -18.82 9.89 -4.40
N PRO A 766 -17.87 9.09 -3.86
CA PRO A 766 -17.47 7.83 -4.49
C PRO A 766 -18.58 6.78 -4.57
N LEU A 767 -19.52 6.77 -3.61
CA LEU A 767 -20.66 5.85 -3.62
C LEU A 767 -21.76 6.32 -4.58
N LEU A 768 -22.08 7.62 -4.57
CA LEU A 768 -23.06 8.21 -5.47
C LEU A 768 -22.67 8.05 -6.93
N LEU A 769 -21.38 8.16 -7.25
CA LEU A 769 -20.86 7.90 -8.59
C LEU A 769 -21.19 6.48 -9.06
N ARG A 770 -21.20 5.48 -8.17
CA ARG A 770 -21.59 4.11 -8.54
C ARG A 770 -23.05 3.98 -8.90
N PHE A 771 -23.92 4.78 -8.30
CA PHE A 771 -25.37 4.77 -8.62
C PHE A 771 -25.65 5.21 -10.06
N LEU A 772 -24.79 6.05 -10.66
CA LEU A 772 -24.91 6.44 -12.07
C LEU A 772 -24.91 5.26 -13.04
N SER A 773 -24.30 4.15 -12.65
CA SER A 773 -24.16 2.97 -13.50
C SER A 773 -25.45 2.16 -13.68
N THR A 774 -26.53 2.47 -12.95
CA THR A 774 -27.85 1.82 -13.06
C THR A 774 -28.91 2.81 -13.46
N SER A 775 -29.92 2.37 -14.23
CA SER A 775 -31.03 3.25 -14.63
C SER A 775 -31.87 3.73 -13.44
N GLU A 776 -32.02 2.90 -12.39
CA GLU A 776 -32.74 3.30 -11.17
C GLU A 776 -31.95 4.34 -10.37
N GLY A 777 -30.65 4.11 -10.19
CA GLY A 777 -29.78 5.06 -9.50
C GLY A 777 -29.59 6.37 -10.27
N PHE A 778 -29.52 6.30 -11.60
CA PHE A 778 -29.48 7.50 -12.44
C PHE A 778 -30.71 8.38 -12.24
N ARG A 779 -31.93 7.80 -12.27
CA ARG A 779 -33.18 8.56 -12.02
C ARG A 779 -33.22 9.16 -10.64
N PHE A 780 -32.82 8.38 -9.61
CA PHE A 780 -32.73 8.87 -8.25
C PHE A 780 -31.79 10.09 -8.12
N LEU A 781 -30.60 10.02 -8.72
CA LEU A 781 -29.67 11.14 -8.73
C LEU A 781 -30.11 12.32 -9.59
N GLN A 782 -30.87 12.05 -10.65
CA GLN A 782 -31.49 13.10 -11.50
C GLN A 782 -32.55 13.86 -10.74
N ASP A 783 -33.42 13.19 -9.98
CA ASP A 783 -34.44 13.80 -9.14
C ASP A 783 -33.85 14.72 -8.06
N LEU A 784 -32.63 14.39 -7.59
CA LEU A 784 -31.87 15.22 -6.66
C LEU A 784 -31.08 16.37 -7.33
N ASN A 785 -31.18 16.54 -8.65
CA ASN A 785 -30.35 17.47 -9.43
C ASN A 785 -28.83 17.27 -9.22
N TYR A 786 -28.41 16.08 -8.78
CA TYR A 786 -27.01 15.76 -8.51
C TYR A 786 -26.19 15.68 -9.80
N ILE A 787 -26.77 15.06 -10.85
CA ILE A 787 -26.02 14.70 -12.07
C ILE A 787 -25.50 15.93 -12.81
N GLU A 788 -26.32 16.93 -13.01
CA GLU A 788 -25.95 18.15 -13.76
C GLU A 788 -24.90 18.95 -13.00
N ARG A 789 -25.10 19.12 -11.69
CA ARG A 789 -24.12 19.80 -10.81
C ARG A 789 -22.77 19.09 -10.82
N GLU A 790 -22.77 17.80 -10.63
CA GLU A 790 -21.56 16.99 -10.60
C GLU A 790 -20.86 16.97 -11.95
N MET A 791 -21.61 16.91 -13.05
CA MET A 791 -21.07 16.94 -14.40
C MET A 791 -20.36 18.26 -14.69
N ASP A 792 -20.93 19.39 -14.28
CA ASP A 792 -20.32 20.70 -14.41
C ASP A 792 -19.08 20.83 -13.52
N GLU A 793 -19.10 20.29 -12.31
CA GLU A 793 -17.95 20.26 -11.40
C GLU A 793 -16.81 19.41 -11.96
N TRP A 794 -17.10 18.20 -12.46
CA TRP A 794 -16.09 17.35 -13.09
C TRP A 794 -15.52 17.96 -14.37
N PHE A 795 -16.33 18.68 -15.14
CA PHE A 795 -15.85 19.36 -16.33
C PHE A 795 -14.89 20.50 -15.99
N THR A 796 -15.14 21.25 -14.91
CA THR A 796 -14.36 22.43 -14.53
C THR A 796 -13.12 22.09 -13.72
N CYS A 797 -13.20 21.24 -12.72
CA CYS A 797 -12.10 20.95 -11.78
C CYS A 797 -11.98 19.47 -11.35
N GLY A 798 -13.05 18.70 -11.35
CA GLY A 798 -13.06 17.33 -10.84
C GLY A 798 -12.13 16.38 -11.61
N ASN A 799 -12.02 16.53 -12.93
CA ASN A 799 -11.08 15.76 -13.73
C ASN A 799 -9.61 16.02 -13.36
N GLU A 800 -9.26 17.27 -13.04
CA GLU A 800 -7.90 17.60 -12.61
C GLU A 800 -7.60 17.06 -11.20
N ALA A 801 -8.58 17.12 -10.28
CA ALA A 801 -8.48 16.51 -8.97
C ALA A 801 -8.30 14.99 -9.05
N TYR A 802 -9.01 14.33 -9.98
CA TYR A 802 -8.88 12.90 -10.24
C TYR A 802 -7.45 12.49 -10.65
N VAL A 803 -6.77 13.27 -11.48
CA VAL A 803 -5.36 13.02 -11.86
C VAL A 803 -4.50 12.90 -10.60
N HIS A 804 -4.67 13.83 -9.67
CA HIS A 804 -3.89 13.82 -8.42
C HIS A 804 -4.18 12.58 -7.57
N VAL A 805 -5.45 12.20 -7.46
CA VAL A 805 -5.87 11.02 -6.69
C VAL A 805 -5.30 9.74 -7.31
N VAL A 806 -5.40 9.57 -8.63
CA VAL A 806 -4.88 8.38 -9.33
C VAL A 806 -3.36 8.28 -9.25
N GLU A 807 -2.65 9.37 -9.50
CA GLU A 807 -1.18 9.39 -9.42
C GLU A 807 -0.69 9.09 -8.00
N LEU A 808 -1.37 9.61 -6.97
CA LEU A 808 -1.04 9.34 -5.57
C LEU A 808 -1.30 7.87 -5.19
N GLU A 809 -2.44 7.30 -5.60
CA GLU A 809 -2.77 5.90 -5.32
C GLU A 809 -1.83 4.94 -6.06
N LEU A 810 -1.45 5.24 -7.31
CA LEU A 810 -0.44 4.48 -8.04
C LEU A 810 0.91 4.53 -7.33
N ALA A 811 1.38 5.72 -6.95
CA ALA A 811 2.62 5.89 -6.22
C ALA A 811 2.61 5.13 -4.89
N ARG A 812 1.54 5.22 -4.12
CA ARG A 812 1.37 4.47 -2.86
C ARG A 812 1.41 2.97 -3.09
N THR A 813 0.70 2.47 -4.10
CA THR A 813 0.64 1.03 -4.39
C THR A 813 1.99 0.48 -4.84
N PHE A 814 2.77 1.26 -5.59
CA PHE A 814 4.10 0.86 -6.04
C PHE A 814 5.17 0.96 -4.94
N LEU A 815 5.17 2.03 -4.13
CA LEU A 815 6.22 2.30 -3.15
C LEU A 815 5.99 1.57 -1.82
N ILE A 816 4.76 1.54 -1.35
CA ILE A 816 4.38 0.94 -0.06
C ILE A 816 3.97 -0.51 -0.28
N GLY A 817 4.72 -1.33 -0.96
CA GLY A 817 4.37 -2.74 -1.11
C GLY A 817 3.68 -3.22 0.17
N ASP A 818 2.40 -3.63 0.08
CA ASP A 818 1.47 -3.98 1.17
C ASP A 818 2.17 -4.38 2.46
N SER A 819 2.37 -3.42 3.37
CA SER A 819 2.90 -3.70 4.70
C SER A 819 1.96 -4.68 5.40
N MET A 820 2.49 -5.75 5.79
CA MET A 820 2.23 -6.94 6.61
C MET A 820 0.84 -7.15 7.26
N HIS A 821 -0.14 -6.24 7.20
CA HIS A 821 -1.36 -6.36 8.04
C HIS A 821 -2.71 -6.20 7.35
N GLN A 822 -2.77 -6.07 6.02
CA GLN A 822 -4.06 -6.10 5.33
C GLN A 822 -4.04 -7.08 4.16
N PRO A 823 -4.64 -8.28 4.31
CA PRO A 823 -4.88 -9.17 3.19
C PRO A 823 -5.89 -8.52 2.24
N HIS A 824 -5.52 -8.43 0.96
CA HIS A 824 -6.40 -8.08 -0.16
C HIS A 824 -6.76 -6.59 -0.36
N ARG A 825 -5.76 -5.69 -0.47
CA ARG A 825 -6.03 -4.40 -1.10
C ARG A 825 -4.99 -4.07 -2.16
N SER A 826 -5.19 -4.60 -3.35
CA SER A 826 -4.81 -3.85 -4.55
C SER A 826 -5.70 -2.60 -4.55
N ALA A 827 -5.09 -1.42 -4.53
CA ALA A 827 -5.87 -0.20 -4.59
C ALA A 827 -6.77 -0.23 -5.83
N PRO A 828 -8.09 -0.19 -5.67
CA PRO A 828 -8.99 -0.09 -6.82
C PRO A 828 -8.73 1.24 -7.50
N ILE A 829 -8.87 1.27 -8.83
CA ILE A 829 -8.89 2.54 -9.56
C ILE A 829 -10.04 3.36 -8.97
N PRO A 830 -9.82 4.61 -8.55
CA PRO A 830 -10.91 5.45 -8.08
C PRO A 830 -12.02 5.53 -9.13
N PRO A 831 -13.30 5.53 -8.74
CA PRO A 831 -14.39 5.66 -9.69
C PRO A 831 -14.27 6.99 -10.43
N HIS A 832 -14.51 6.97 -11.73
CA HIS A 832 -14.48 8.15 -12.58
C HIS A 832 -15.91 8.50 -13.02
N PHE A 833 -16.33 9.76 -12.87
CA PHE A 833 -17.69 10.20 -13.18
C PHE A 833 -18.14 9.79 -14.58
N TYR A 834 -17.37 10.14 -15.61
CA TYR A 834 -17.73 9.83 -16.99
C TYR A 834 -17.75 8.34 -17.30
N ARG A 835 -16.96 7.53 -16.62
CA ARG A 835 -17.00 6.07 -16.77
C ARG A 835 -18.31 5.50 -16.23
N GLU A 836 -18.69 5.90 -15.01
CA GLU A 836 -19.91 5.41 -14.39
C GLU A 836 -21.15 5.92 -15.15
N LEU A 837 -21.08 7.14 -15.69
CA LEU A 837 -22.14 7.74 -16.52
C LEU A 837 -22.41 6.91 -17.79
N VAL A 838 -21.37 6.49 -18.51
CA VAL A 838 -21.49 5.72 -19.78
C VAL A 838 -22.02 4.30 -19.56
N ARG A 839 -22.11 3.81 -18.33
CA ARG A 839 -22.71 2.50 -18.04
C ARG A 839 -24.24 2.50 -18.20
N SER A 840 -24.90 3.65 -18.12
CA SER A 840 -26.34 3.80 -18.29
C SER A 840 -26.69 4.40 -19.66
N ARG A 841 -27.82 3.99 -20.27
CA ARG A 841 -28.29 4.54 -21.55
C ARG A 841 -28.64 6.02 -21.44
N GLU A 842 -29.20 6.39 -20.31
CA GLU A 842 -29.58 7.77 -19.98
C GLU A 842 -28.30 8.64 -19.87
N GLY A 843 -27.25 8.13 -19.25
CA GLY A 843 -25.99 8.83 -19.14
C GLY A 843 -25.28 9.03 -20.49
N ILE A 844 -25.35 8.05 -21.39
CA ILE A 844 -24.84 8.20 -22.77
C ILE A 844 -25.57 9.30 -23.53
N ALA A 845 -26.90 9.33 -23.42
CA ALA A 845 -27.70 10.35 -24.05
C ALA A 845 -27.35 11.76 -23.55
N LEU A 846 -27.18 11.90 -22.22
CA LEU A 846 -26.76 13.16 -21.59
C LEU A 846 -25.37 13.59 -22.05
N LEU A 847 -24.42 12.65 -22.10
CA LEU A 847 -23.06 12.93 -22.54
C LEU A 847 -22.97 13.39 -23.98
N ARG A 848 -23.80 12.83 -24.88
CA ARG A 848 -23.93 13.28 -26.26
C ARG A 848 -24.59 14.68 -26.36
N GLN A 849 -25.56 14.97 -25.51
CA GLN A 849 -26.24 16.27 -25.47
C GLN A 849 -25.29 17.40 -25.03
N LYS A 850 -24.44 17.15 -24.04
CA LYS A 850 -23.51 18.15 -23.48
C LYS A 850 -22.20 18.30 -24.28
N ASP A 851 -21.89 17.38 -25.20
CA ASP A 851 -20.72 17.38 -26.11
C ASP A 851 -19.35 17.48 -25.41
N HIS A 852 -19.26 17.06 -24.11
CA HIS A 852 -18.03 17.15 -23.33
C HIS A 852 -16.89 16.33 -23.91
N VAL A 853 -17.17 15.17 -24.53
CA VAL A 853 -16.15 14.31 -25.16
C VAL A 853 -15.41 15.06 -26.25
N ARG A 854 -16.13 15.82 -27.07
CA ARG A 854 -15.52 16.62 -28.14
C ARG A 854 -14.59 17.69 -27.56
N HIS A 855 -15.03 18.37 -26.50
CA HIS A 855 -14.18 19.35 -25.82
C HIS A 855 -12.89 18.72 -25.29
N PHE A 856 -12.96 17.52 -24.67
CA PHE A 856 -11.78 16.81 -24.19
C PHE A 856 -10.86 16.40 -25.35
N THR A 857 -11.41 15.86 -26.41
CA THR A 857 -10.61 15.39 -27.56
C THR A 857 -9.97 16.54 -28.34
N ASP A 858 -10.67 17.65 -28.51
CA ASP A 858 -10.13 18.84 -29.15
C ASP A 858 -8.98 19.43 -28.32
N PHE A 859 -9.15 19.51 -26.99
CA PHE A 859 -8.07 19.95 -26.09
C PHE A 859 -6.86 19.05 -26.14
N ILE A 860 -7.03 17.72 -26.19
CA ILE A 860 -5.91 16.76 -26.30
C ILE A 860 -5.18 16.97 -27.62
N LYS A 861 -5.90 17.14 -28.76
CA LYS A 861 -5.28 17.34 -30.07
C LYS A 861 -4.50 18.64 -30.13
N GLU A 862 -5.07 19.73 -29.60
CA GLU A 862 -4.43 21.05 -29.59
C GLU A 862 -3.16 21.09 -28.77
N HIS A 863 -3.16 20.42 -27.59
CA HIS A 863 -2.06 20.50 -26.62
C HIS A 863 -1.20 19.24 -26.55
N SER A 864 -1.31 18.32 -27.51
CA SER A 864 -0.57 17.03 -27.52
C SER A 864 0.95 17.18 -27.41
N GLN A 865 1.51 18.31 -27.85
CA GLN A 865 2.95 18.63 -27.85
C GLN A 865 3.40 19.52 -26.69
N GLU A 866 2.50 19.82 -25.75
CA GLU A 866 2.81 20.68 -24.60
C GLU A 866 3.86 20.02 -23.67
N LYS A 867 4.82 20.81 -23.18
CA LYS A 867 5.91 20.32 -22.33
C LYS A 867 6.34 21.23 -21.19
N GLN A 868 5.86 22.48 -21.16
CA GLN A 868 6.33 23.50 -20.22
C GLN A 868 5.27 23.85 -19.16
N ASP A 869 4.06 24.21 -19.58
CA ASP A 869 3.04 24.71 -18.68
C ASP A 869 2.45 23.61 -17.77
N PRO A 870 2.67 23.66 -16.44
CA PRO A 870 2.15 22.65 -15.53
C PRO A 870 0.62 22.59 -15.48
N ALA A 871 -0.07 23.73 -15.72
CA ALA A 871 -1.53 23.78 -15.67
C ALA A 871 -2.12 23.10 -16.91
N ILE A 872 -1.58 23.40 -18.09
CA ILE A 872 -2.02 22.76 -19.34
C ILE A 872 -1.71 21.26 -19.30
N LEU A 873 -0.53 20.87 -18.85
CA LEU A 873 -0.16 19.45 -18.71
C LEU A 873 -1.09 18.69 -17.76
N ARG A 874 -1.51 19.30 -16.63
CA ARG A 874 -2.46 18.68 -15.71
C ARG A 874 -3.82 18.51 -16.35
N LYS A 875 -4.33 19.54 -17.04
CA LYS A 875 -5.61 19.49 -17.75
C LYS A 875 -5.54 18.49 -18.91
N LEU A 876 -4.43 18.39 -19.63
CA LEU A 876 -4.20 17.41 -20.68
C LEU A 876 -4.29 15.97 -20.14
N LYS A 877 -3.60 15.67 -19.03
CA LYS A 877 -3.71 14.39 -18.33
C LYS A 877 -5.17 14.12 -17.91
N ALA A 878 -5.85 15.12 -17.38
CA ALA A 878 -7.25 15.02 -16.96
C ALA A 878 -8.18 14.63 -18.13
N CYS A 879 -8.02 15.28 -19.28
CA CYS A 879 -8.77 14.95 -20.49
C CYS A 879 -8.44 13.53 -21.00
N ILE A 880 -7.19 13.11 -20.98
CA ILE A 880 -6.78 11.75 -21.37
C ILE A 880 -7.43 10.71 -20.43
N TRP A 881 -7.41 10.93 -19.11
CA TRP A 881 -8.09 10.05 -18.16
C TRP A 881 -9.60 10.00 -18.38
N ALA A 882 -10.26 11.15 -18.66
CA ALA A 882 -11.69 11.19 -18.94
C ALA A 882 -12.04 10.35 -20.18
N VAL A 883 -11.36 10.60 -21.30
CA VAL A 883 -11.58 9.89 -22.57
C VAL A 883 -11.30 8.40 -22.44
N SER A 884 -10.21 8.02 -21.78
CA SER A 884 -9.84 6.60 -21.61
C SER A 884 -10.81 5.86 -20.68
N ASN A 885 -11.31 6.52 -19.64
CA ASN A 885 -12.35 5.94 -18.78
C ASN A 885 -13.67 5.74 -19.52
N ILE A 886 -14.06 6.65 -20.41
CA ILE A 886 -15.21 6.49 -21.30
C ILE A 886 -14.96 5.29 -22.22
N GLY A 887 -13.84 5.25 -22.94
CA GLY A 887 -13.50 4.19 -23.89
C GLY A 887 -13.20 2.83 -23.27
N SER A 888 -13.10 2.75 -21.93
CA SER A 888 -12.90 1.48 -21.22
C SER A 888 -14.17 0.60 -21.17
N LEU A 889 -15.28 1.05 -21.73
CA LEU A 889 -16.57 0.38 -21.79
C LEU A 889 -17.07 0.31 -23.25
N GLU A 890 -17.73 -0.78 -23.62
CA GLU A 890 -18.25 -1.01 -24.98
C GLU A 890 -19.09 0.16 -25.51
N PHE A 891 -19.95 0.71 -24.67
CA PHE A 891 -20.80 1.86 -25.03
C PHE A 891 -20.02 3.18 -25.20
N GLY A 892 -18.79 3.25 -24.73
CA GLY A 892 -17.93 4.43 -24.84
C GLY A 892 -17.04 4.41 -26.08
N VAL A 893 -16.77 3.24 -26.69
CA VAL A 893 -15.88 3.10 -27.84
C VAL A 893 -16.35 3.94 -29.05
N PRO A 894 -17.64 4.02 -29.38
CA PRO A 894 -18.09 4.87 -30.49
C PRO A 894 -17.67 6.34 -30.39
N PHE A 895 -17.57 6.90 -29.20
CA PHE A 895 -17.07 8.28 -29.02
C PHE A 895 -15.58 8.42 -29.40
N LEU A 896 -14.79 7.36 -29.17
CA LEU A 896 -13.37 7.35 -29.54
C LEU A 896 -13.19 7.27 -31.05
N GLU A 897 -14.00 6.45 -31.73
CA GLU A 897 -14.01 6.30 -33.18
C GLU A 897 -14.49 7.58 -33.89
N GLU A 898 -15.61 8.17 -33.43
CA GLU A 898 -16.16 9.42 -33.97
C GLU A 898 -15.14 10.56 -33.91
N THR A 899 -14.27 10.58 -32.93
CA THR A 899 -13.27 11.65 -32.73
C THR A 899 -11.87 11.29 -33.21
N ASN A 900 -11.61 10.02 -33.56
CA ASN A 900 -10.27 9.48 -33.91
C ASN A 900 -9.17 9.91 -32.93
N ILE A 901 -9.48 9.86 -31.62
CA ILE A 901 -8.59 10.36 -30.58
C ILE A 901 -7.46 9.38 -30.22
N VAL A 902 -7.66 8.09 -30.47
CA VAL A 902 -6.70 7.03 -30.07
C VAL A 902 -5.36 7.23 -30.75
N GLU A 903 -5.33 7.66 -32.00
CA GLU A 903 -4.09 8.01 -32.71
C GLU A 903 -3.28 9.06 -31.95
N THR A 904 -3.91 10.14 -31.54
CA THR A 904 -3.23 11.19 -30.74
C THR A 904 -2.73 10.69 -29.40
N ILE A 905 -3.49 9.81 -28.72
CA ILE A 905 -3.05 9.19 -27.44
C ILE A 905 -1.84 8.30 -27.67
N VAL A 906 -1.79 7.53 -28.75
CA VAL A 906 -0.65 6.70 -29.14
C VAL A 906 0.56 7.58 -29.46
N ASP A 907 0.38 8.68 -30.17
CA ASP A 907 1.45 9.64 -30.43
C ASP A 907 2.02 10.25 -29.15
N ILE A 908 1.16 10.62 -28.20
CA ILE A 908 1.58 11.09 -26.87
C ILE A 908 2.38 9.99 -26.16
N ALA A 909 1.90 8.74 -26.18
CA ALA A 909 2.59 7.61 -25.55
C ALA A 909 3.97 7.37 -26.16
N ASN A 910 4.12 7.50 -27.47
CA ASN A 910 5.38 7.23 -28.14
C ASN A 910 6.35 8.42 -28.10
N TYR A 911 5.86 9.66 -28.27
CA TYR A 911 6.73 10.80 -28.59
C TYR A 911 6.73 11.94 -27.58
N SER A 912 5.85 11.94 -26.56
CA SER A 912 5.85 13.02 -25.56
C SER A 912 7.19 13.14 -24.83
N GLN A 913 7.64 14.37 -24.64
CA GLN A 913 8.87 14.65 -23.91
C GLN A 913 8.69 14.70 -22.38
N VAL A 914 7.43 14.78 -21.92
CA VAL A 914 7.07 14.70 -20.48
C VAL A 914 6.77 13.26 -20.14
N TRP A 915 7.62 12.65 -19.32
CA TRP A 915 7.55 11.20 -19.07
C TRP A 915 6.31 10.77 -18.28
N SER A 916 5.85 11.59 -17.35
CA SER A 916 4.59 11.32 -16.66
C SER A 916 3.37 11.39 -17.59
N LEU A 917 3.41 12.22 -18.65
CA LEU A 917 2.37 12.28 -19.67
C LEU A 917 2.40 11.03 -20.58
N LYS A 918 3.60 10.56 -20.98
CA LYS A 918 3.75 9.25 -21.65
C LYS A 918 3.13 8.13 -20.82
N GLY A 919 3.39 8.14 -19.51
CA GLY A 919 2.83 7.17 -18.57
C GLY A 919 1.31 7.24 -18.49
N THR A 920 0.75 8.44 -18.47
CA THR A 920 -0.72 8.62 -18.49
C THR A 920 -1.32 8.05 -19.77
N ALA A 921 -0.74 8.34 -20.92
CA ALA A 921 -1.17 7.79 -22.21
C ALA A 921 -1.04 6.27 -22.27
N PHE A 922 0.02 5.69 -21.70
CA PHE A 922 0.21 4.25 -21.58
C PHE A 922 -0.91 3.59 -20.76
N PHE A 923 -1.29 4.16 -19.61
CA PHE A 923 -2.42 3.66 -18.82
C PHE A 923 -3.75 3.85 -19.54
N ALA A 924 -3.91 4.95 -20.27
CA ALA A 924 -5.08 5.24 -21.09
C ALA A 924 -5.33 4.15 -22.13
N LEU A 925 -4.27 3.73 -22.85
CA LEU A 925 -4.35 2.65 -23.85
C LEU A 925 -4.72 1.31 -23.21
N GLY A 926 -4.19 1.01 -22.02
CA GLY A 926 -4.60 -0.17 -21.25
C GLY A 926 -6.07 -0.16 -20.86
N LEU A 927 -6.64 1.01 -20.53
CA LEU A 927 -8.07 1.16 -20.27
C LEU A 927 -8.89 0.95 -21.52
N ILE A 928 -8.52 1.54 -22.65
CA ILE A 928 -9.19 1.39 -23.95
C ILE A 928 -9.18 -0.07 -24.38
N ALA A 929 -8.05 -0.75 -24.29
CA ALA A 929 -7.88 -2.17 -24.63
C ALA A 929 -8.68 -3.13 -23.71
N SER A 930 -9.60 -2.63 -22.92
CA SER A 930 -10.42 -3.44 -22.03
C SER A 930 -11.68 -3.99 -22.67
N THR A 931 -12.03 -3.52 -23.86
CA THR A 931 -13.18 -3.95 -24.65
C THR A 931 -12.69 -4.70 -25.88
N ALA A 932 -13.56 -5.46 -26.53
CA ALA A 932 -13.20 -6.19 -27.76
C ALA A 932 -12.86 -5.23 -28.90
N GLU A 933 -13.66 -4.20 -29.09
CA GLU A 933 -13.45 -3.18 -30.09
C GLU A 933 -12.20 -2.34 -29.78
N GLY A 934 -12.03 -1.96 -28.51
CA GLY A 934 -10.83 -1.23 -28.05
C GLY A 934 -9.54 -2.03 -28.23
N LEU A 935 -9.61 -3.36 -28.14
CA LEU A 935 -8.51 -4.26 -28.44
C LEU A 935 -8.15 -4.20 -29.94
N GLU A 936 -9.13 -4.27 -30.82
CA GLU A 936 -8.93 -4.16 -32.28
C GLU A 936 -8.28 -2.82 -32.65
N ILE A 937 -8.80 -1.71 -32.06
CA ILE A 937 -8.22 -0.38 -32.26
C ILE A 937 -6.75 -0.32 -31.79
N ALA A 938 -6.43 -0.89 -30.62
CA ALA A 938 -5.05 -0.90 -30.11
C ALA A 938 -4.11 -1.69 -31.05
N ASP A 939 -4.54 -2.83 -31.58
CA ASP A 939 -3.77 -3.66 -32.51
C ASP A 939 -3.50 -2.94 -33.83
N GLU A 940 -4.43 -2.11 -34.34
CA GLU A 940 -4.24 -1.29 -35.54
C GLU A 940 -3.06 -0.31 -35.37
N TYR A 941 -2.87 0.21 -34.15
CA TYR A 941 -1.76 1.11 -33.82
C TYR A 941 -0.50 0.39 -33.32
N ARG A 942 -0.38 -0.93 -33.53
CA ARG A 942 0.74 -1.78 -33.11
C ARG A 942 0.95 -1.83 -31.58
N TRP A 943 -0.15 -1.87 -30.85
CA TRP A 943 -0.12 -2.16 -29.42
C TRP A 943 -0.67 -3.56 -29.17
N GLU A 944 0.20 -4.47 -28.77
CA GLU A 944 -0.10 -5.88 -28.49
C GLU A 944 -0.94 -5.99 -27.24
N THR A 945 -2.10 -6.57 -27.31
CA THR A 945 -3.03 -6.69 -26.20
C THR A 945 -2.96 -8.07 -25.54
N ALA A 946 -3.18 -8.13 -24.23
CA ALA A 946 -3.25 -9.37 -23.49
C ALA A 946 -4.71 -9.84 -23.42
N VAL A 947 -4.93 -11.10 -23.80
CA VAL A 947 -6.23 -11.75 -23.76
C VAL A 947 -6.20 -12.95 -22.81
N SER A 948 -7.34 -13.28 -22.23
CA SER A 948 -7.50 -14.48 -21.43
C SER A 948 -7.46 -15.74 -22.29
N VAL A 949 -7.38 -16.92 -21.66
CA VAL A 949 -7.39 -18.22 -22.36
C VAL A 949 -8.66 -18.43 -23.22
N ILE A 950 -9.73 -17.74 -22.89
CA ILE A 950 -11.02 -17.79 -23.63
C ILE A 950 -11.19 -16.61 -24.59
N GLY A 951 -10.14 -15.79 -24.80
CA GLY A 951 -10.15 -14.66 -25.74
C GLY A 951 -10.73 -13.36 -25.19
N GLU A 952 -11.06 -13.28 -23.88
CA GLU A 952 -11.55 -12.03 -23.29
C GLU A 952 -10.42 -11.01 -23.08
N PRO A 953 -10.65 -9.72 -23.39
CA PRO A 953 -9.68 -8.66 -23.15
C PRO A 953 -9.33 -8.54 -21.66
N LEU A 954 -8.03 -8.44 -21.36
CA LEU A 954 -7.57 -8.26 -19.98
C LEU A 954 -7.38 -6.78 -19.60
N GLY A 955 -7.53 -5.87 -20.54
CA GLY A 955 -7.25 -4.44 -20.33
C GLY A 955 -5.77 -4.15 -20.08
N LEU A 956 -4.91 -4.92 -20.74
CA LEU A 956 -3.46 -4.81 -20.69
C LEU A 956 -2.94 -4.77 -22.12
N CYS A 957 -2.13 -3.77 -22.43
CA CYS A 957 -1.50 -3.68 -23.73
C CYS A 957 -0.06 -3.17 -23.63
N LEU A 958 0.78 -3.61 -24.56
CA LEU A 958 2.17 -3.22 -24.64
C LEU A 958 2.49 -2.78 -26.08
N PRO A 959 3.40 -1.83 -26.30
CA PRO A 959 3.83 -1.49 -27.63
C PRO A 959 4.49 -2.71 -28.30
N ALA A 960 4.28 -2.91 -29.59
CA ALA A 960 4.87 -4.04 -30.32
C ALA A 960 6.41 -3.96 -30.38
N ASP A 961 6.97 -2.75 -30.31
CA ASP A 961 8.40 -2.48 -30.19
C ASP A 961 8.69 -1.71 -28.91
N LEU A 962 9.19 -2.42 -27.90
CA LEU A 962 9.62 -1.81 -26.64
C LEU A 962 10.81 -0.87 -26.84
N GLY A 963 11.71 -1.17 -27.79
CA GLY A 963 12.86 -0.33 -28.07
C GLY A 963 12.42 1.04 -28.54
N GLU A 964 11.45 1.12 -29.45
CA GLU A 964 10.91 2.38 -29.95
C GLU A 964 10.20 3.18 -28.87
N PHE A 965 9.33 2.53 -28.09
CA PHE A 965 8.60 3.18 -27.00
C PHE A 965 9.52 3.75 -25.91
N LEU A 966 10.60 3.05 -25.58
CA LEU A 966 11.53 3.41 -24.50
C LEU A 966 12.72 4.25 -24.98
N ILE A 967 12.78 4.63 -26.26
CA ILE A 967 13.79 5.56 -26.75
C ILE A 967 13.64 6.90 -26.03
N VAL A 968 14.71 7.29 -25.40
CA VAL A 968 14.85 8.62 -24.80
C VAL A 968 15.96 9.36 -25.57
N PRO A 969 15.65 10.51 -26.18
CA PRO A 969 16.69 11.33 -26.81
C PRO A 969 17.72 11.77 -25.75
N GLU A 970 19.00 11.66 -26.09
CA GLU A 970 20.04 12.19 -25.23
C GLU A 970 19.90 13.69 -25.09
N TRP A 971 19.99 14.17 -23.85
CA TRP A 971 20.07 15.61 -23.61
C TRP A 971 21.48 15.99 -23.16
N LYS A 972 21.90 17.17 -23.54
CA LYS A 972 23.16 17.75 -23.05
C LYS A 972 22.86 18.37 -21.67
N SER A 973 23.60 17.94 -20.66
CA SER A 973 23.59 18.65 -19.38
C SER A 973 24.08 20.07 -19.62
N ASP A 974 23.31 21.07 -19.18
CA ASP A 974 23.81 22.45 -19.16
C ASP A 974 25.06 22.46 -18.28
N GLY A 975 26.21 22.65 -18.92
CA GLY A 975 27.52 22.62 -18.30
C GLY A 975 27.79 23.85 -17.41
N ILE A 976 26.88 24.17 -16.48
CA ILE A 976 27.17 25.09 -15.39
C ILE A 976 28.22 24.36 -14.55
N LEU A 977 29.48 24.74 -14.81
CA LEU A 977 30.72 24.48 -14.06
C LEU A 977 30.57 23.42 -12.96
N ARG A 978 30.53 22.13 -13.34
CA ARG A 978 30.90 21.07 -12.42
C ARG A 978 32.43 21.11 -12.33
N PRO A 979 33.04 21.33 -11.16
CA PRO A 979 34.48 21.29 -11.04
C PRO A 979 34.98 19.96 -11.57
N SER A 980 35.97 20.01 -12.48
CA SER A 980 36.54 18.82 -13.07
C SER A 980 37.08 17.92 -11.96
N ARG A 981 36.92 16.58 -12.13
CA ARG A 981 37.37 15.52 -11.20
C ARG A 981 38.89 15.52 -10.86
N ARG A 982 39.65 16.53 -11.25
CA ARG A 982 41.06 16.64 -10.91
C ARG A 982 41.25 17.60 -9.73
N GLY A 983 41.18 17.01 -8.55
CA GLY A 983 42.04 17.37 -7.44
C GLY A 983 41.95 18.78 -6.91
N VAL A 984 40.81 19.15 -6.30
CA VAL A 984 40.86 20.13 -5.22
C VAL A 984 39.87 19.67 -4.15
N TYR A 985 40.36 18.96 -3.20
CA TYR A 985 39.60 18.48 -2.07
C TYR A 985 39.89 19.36 -0.86
N VAL A 986 38.86 19.76 -0.16
CA VAL A 986 38.84 20.29 1.23
C VAL A 986 39.28 21.73 1.44
N ALA A 987 40.23 22.27 0.70
CA ALA A 987 40.65 23.68 0.88
C ALA A 987 39.76 24.71 0.17
N ASP A 988 38.98 24.29 -0.84
CA ASP A 988 38.29 25.25 -1.74
C ASP A 988 36.89 25.62 -1.30
N SER A 989 36.19 24.85 -0.46
CA SER A 989 34.85 25.23 0.00
C SER A 989 34.93 26.47 0.90
N GLU A 990 35.96 26.56 1.76
CA GLU A 990 36.21 27.77 2.58
C GLU A 990 36.72 28.95 1.75
N ALA A 991 37.56 28.66 0.76
CA ALA A 991 38.05 29.69 -0.16
C ALA A 991 36.94 30.20 -1.10
N HIS A 992 36.05 29.31 -1.54
CA HIS A 992 34.90 29.68 -2.38
C HIS A 992 33.83 30.46 -1.60
N LEU A 993 33.56 30.09 -0.34
CA LEU A 993 32.71 30.84 0.58
C LEU A 993 33.31 32.22 0.89
N LYS A 994 34.64 32.29 1.07
CA LYS A 994 35.33 33.56 1.24
C LYS A 994 35.28 34.44 -0.02
N GLN A 995 35.40 33.86 -1.21
CA GLN A 995 35.27 34.60 -2.49
C GLN A 995 33.83 35.11 -2.70
N ILE A 996 32.81 34.33 -2.37
CA ILE A 996 31.41 34.75 -2.45
C ILE A 996 31.11 35.86 -1.45
N LEU A 997 31.64 35.78 -0.22
CA LEU A 997 31.53 36.82 0.78
C LEU A 997 32.25 38.12 0.36
N ILE A 998 33.41 38.00 -0.27
CA ILE A 998 34.17 39.15 -0.82
C ILE A 998 33.40 39.77 -1.99
N ALA A 999 32.92 39.00 -2.94
CA ALA A 999 32.13 39.48 -4.07
C ALA A 999 30.82 40.17 -3.64
N GLN A 1000 30.16 39.64 -2.59
CA GLN A 1000 28.97 40.31 -2.02
C GLN A 1000 29.30 41.61 -1.27
N THR A 1001 30.48 41.71 -0.62
CA THR A 1001 30.92 42.91 0.01
C THR A 1001 31.38 43.98 -0.98
N GLU A 1002 31.98 43.58 -2.09
CA GLU A 1002 32.40 44.50 -3.18
C GLU A 1002 31.20 45.09 -3.94
N ASN A 1003 30.18 44.25 -4.24
CA ASN A 1003 28.94 44.78 -4.85
C ASN A 1003 28.13 45.70 -3.91
N SER A 1004 28.30 45.58 -2.60
CA SER A 1004 27.62 46.45 -1.64
C SER A 1004 28.31 47.82 -1.46
N SER A 1005 29.56 47.97 -1.92
CA SER A 1005 30.28 49.26 -1.90
C SER A 1005 30.01 50.12 -3.14
N PHE A 1006 29.41 49.60 -4.20
CA PHE A 1006 29.06 50.31 -5.42
C PHE A 1006 27.71 51.02 -5.38
N ASP A 1007 26.78 50.60 -4.52
CA ASP A 1007 25.47 51.25 -4.35
C ASP A 1007 25.45 52.32 -3.23
N ALA A 1008 26.59 52.64 -2.65
CA ALA A 1008 26.75 53.67 -1.58
C ALA A 1008 27.55 54.88 -2.03
N ALA A 1009 27.80 55.06 -3.36
CA ALA A 1009 28.42 56.29 -3.93
C ALA A 1009 27.42 57.10 -4.75
#